data_5cc584cd74f7b3aec69b52369c4c9910
#
_entry.id   5cc584cd74f7b3aec69b52369c4c9910
#
_cell.length_a   1.000
_cell.length_b   1.000
_cell.length_c   1.000
_cell.angle_alpha   90.00
_cell.angle_beta   90.00
_cell.angle_gamma   90.00
#
_symmetry.space_group_name_H-M   'P 1'
#
loop_
_entity.id
_entity.type
_entity.pdbx_description
1 polymer ?
#
loop_
_entity_poly.entity_id
_entity_poly.type
_entity_poly.pdbx_seq_one_letter_code
_entity_poly.pdbx_strand_id
1 'polypeptide(L)'
;MTVLFCDVSGSTEFAESRDPEAVRAVMGRYFDVARAAIERHGGTVEKFIGDAVMAVFGVPTIREDDALRAVRAAQELRDSVDIPIRIGVNTGEVVTGSGDSLVTGDAVNVAARLEQAAGAGEVLLGARTYELVRGAVDAELLAPIDAKGKTEPLTAYRLGTVTGEAGVARRLDAPFVGRAREQAVLAGAWERCVSERACALFTILGTAGVGKSRLAAEFLDRVDATVVRGRCLSYGEGITYWPVVEVVKQLLADGPAPSAGIAALLGGGGIASADDIAVATRKLFEAAATDRPLVVVLDDLQWGEPTFLDLIEHVADWSRDAPILLLCLARADLLDARPGWGGGKLNATTVLLEPLSLTETDELIDALLAGAGLEADLRERIRASSDGNPLFVEQMLAMLEESPGEVAVPASIQALLAARLDQLPLAERAALERGAVEGQVFHGGAVAALAPDDPEIPSRLLGLVRKELVRPSVATLPDEEAFRFRHLLIRDAAYDALPKAERSVLHERFADWLALHGPSLVELDEILGYHLEQAAQCRRELGERSPKLEERAASHLGAAGARAVTRNDAHAAGSLLRRAAELLPAGPERAIALGRLGLAYELLGRFEDAYAALDDAMSTGDDDAAAFAFFISLVVHGHGDGVIGPEIEEATRARIDSLGAAASDLTLACGYVTLGLVQFWLGRIGDALEHATRGLEHARRAEDRDLEHKALVVQGIAKTHGPTPWNEVIEHVDTMETLGLPTGSMRASAVAAQGRIEESRLLYTELVRGLTERGARVNALGETMGRAWFEMLSGELERGLELVGPAWVELGEFGERGVRSTLGAIYADLLARAGRVDEADSVLDEVDEIGAADDFLTASQAAGARAISASARGDHDRAMELAREAVSIADAGEYVTQRHDMWMELGEVLLAAGRGGEALEAFAHARELAADKGTKLVVDRIDALLAKAMP
;
A
#
# COMPACT_ATOMS: atom_id res chain seq x y z
N MET A 1 26.11 -10.73 23.44
CA MET A 1 26.88 -11.31 22.34
C MET A 1 27.16 -12.79 22.58
N THR A 2 27.30 -13.59 21.56
CA THR A 2 27.63 -15.03 21.68
C THR A 2 29.00 -15.26 21.11
N VAL A 3 29.85 -15.92 21.88
CA VAL A 3 31.25 -16.27 21.53
C VAL A 3 31.35 -17.76 21.26
N LEU A 4 31.98 -18.11 20.17
CA LEU A 4 32.28 -19.48 19.76
C LEU A 4 33.81 -19.67 19.75
N PHE A 5 34.29 -20.71 20.45
CA PHE A 5 35.64 -21.23 20.33
C PHE A 5 35.58 -22.62 19.71
N CYS A 6 36.45 -22.86 18.73
CA CYS A 6 36.59 -24.15 18.08
C CYS A 6 38.07 -24.47 18.00
N ASP A 7 38.50 -25.66 18.44
CA ASP A 7 39.88 -26.10 18.48
C ASP A 7 40.02 -27.54 17.96
N VAL A 8 41.18 -27.86 17.41
CA VAL A 8 41.46 -29.23 16.88
C VAL A 8 41.92 -30.16 18.00
N SER A 9 41.17 -31.21 18.24
CA SER A 9 41.51 -32.21 19.28
C SER A 9 42.76 -33.00 18.89
N GLY A 10 43.80 -32.94 19.74
CA GLY A 10 45.03 -33.71 19.52
C GLY A 10 45.94 -33.16 18.41
N SER A 11 45.87 -31.84 18.15
CA SER A 11 46.63 -31.16 17.10
C SER A 11 48.16 -31.34 17.20
N THR A 12 48.68 -31.41 18.41
CA THR A 12 50.12 -31.63 18.64
C THR A 12 50.58 -33.01 18.16
N GLU A 13 49.84 -34.07 18.51
CA GLU A 13 50.14 -35.46 18.07
C GLU A 13 49.92 -35.64 16.57
N PHE A 14 48.90 -34.93 16.02
CA PHE A 14 48.64 -34.88 14.59
C PHE A 14 49.75 -34.20 13.80
N ALA A 15 50.37 -33.14 14.34
CA ALA A 15 51.50 -32.42 13.72
C ALA A 15 52.82 -33.23 13.83
N GLU A 16 53.08 -33.95 14.96
CA GLU A 16 54.30 -34.73 15.15
C GLU A 16 54.33 -36.03 14.29
N SER A 17 53.16 -36.51 13.86
CA SER A 17 53.05 -37.77 13.09
C SER A 17 53.04 -37.60 11.57
N ARG A 18 53.05 -36.38 11.03
CA ARG A 18 52.85 -36.08 9.60
C ARG A 18 53.87 -35.06 9.06
N ASP A 19 53.97 -35.04 7.74
CA ASP A 19 54.80 -34.03 7.03
C ASP A 19 54.25 -32.62 7.25
N PRO A 20 55.09 -31.60 7.53
CA PRO A 20 54.66 -30.25 7.80
C PRO A 20 53.85 -29.60 6.67
N GLU A 21 54.10 -29.93 5.40
CA GLU A 21 53.32 -29.40 4.27
C GLU A 21 51.93 -29.99 4.22
N ALA A 22 51.81 -31.31 4.52
CA ALA A 22 50.51 -31.98 4.63
C ALA A 22 49.67 -31.44 5.80
N VAL A 23 50.32 -31.19 6.95
CA VAL A 23 49.67 -30.53 8.12
C VAL A 23 49.15 -29.16 7.74
N ARG A 24 50.00 -28.34 7.09
CA ARG A 24 49.61 -27.00 6.63
C ARG A 24 48.43 -27.00 5.66
N ALA A 25 48.39 -27.96 4.73
CA ALA A 25 47.30 -28.10 3.77
C ALA A 25 45.98 -28.50 4.45
N VAL A 26 46.00 -29.37 5.47
CA VAL A 26 44.82 -29.79 6.27
C VAL A 26 44.30 -28.61 7.10
N MET A 27 45.22 -27.91 7.80
CA MET A 27 44.87 -26.75 8.62
C MET A 27 44.31 -25.62 7.77
N GLY A 28 44.85 -25.39 6.55
CA GLY A 28 44.33 -24.40 5.63
C GLY A 28 42.86 -24.66 5.27
N ARG A 29 42.53 -25.90 4.88
CA ARG A 29 41.12 -26.27 4.59
C ARG A 29 40.20 -26.15 5.80
N TYR A 30 40.69 -26.53 7.00
CA TYR A 30 39.94 -26.35 8.24
C TYR A 30 39.59 -24.91 8.49
N PHE A 31 40.54 -23.98 8.37
CA PHE A 31 40.30 -22.54 8.55
C PHE A 31 39.34 -21.97 7.50
N ASP A 32 39.44 -22.44 6.24
CA ASP A 32 38.53 -22.01 5.17
C ASP A 32 37.09 -22.48 5.43
N VAL A 33 36.92 -23.75 5.84
CA VAL A 33 35.60 -24.29 6.22
C VAL A 33 35.05 -23.60 7.46
N ALA A 34 35.91 -23.36 8.47
CA ALA A 34 35.48 -22.66 9.68
C ALA A 34 35.01 -21.23 9.40
N ARG A 35 35.77 -20.48 8.61
CA ARG A 35 35.36 -19.13 8.20
C ARG A 35 34.06 -19.16 7.44
N ALA A 36 33.94 -20.01 6.42
CA ALA A 36 32.74 -20.08 5.58
C ALA A 36 31.47 -20.45 6.39
N ALA A 37 31.56 -21.40 7.34
CA ALA A 37 30.44 -21.77 8.20
C ALA A 37 30.03 -20.60 9.15
N ILE A 38 31.00 -19.96 9.78
CA ILE A 38 30.77 -18.85 10.71
C ILE A 38 30.12 -17.67 9.97
N GLU A 39 30.68 -17.25 8.81
CA GLU A 39 30.17 -16.14 8.01
C GLU A 39 28.79 -16.44 7.41
N ARG A 40 28.51 -17.67 6.97
CA ARG A 40 27.20 -18.11 6.46
C ARG A 40 26.11 -17.96 7.51
N HIS A 41 26.43 -18.22 8.77
CA HIS A 41 25.53 -17.98 9.89
C HIS A 41 25.62 -16.54 10.43
N GLY A 42 26.37 -15.65 9.74
CA GLY A 42 26.52 -14.21 10.02
C GLY A 42 27.29 -13.91 11.31
N GLY A 43 28.20 -14.79 11.71
CA GLY A 43 29.21 -14.52 12.70
C GLY A 43 30.43 -13.86 12.08
N THR A 44 31.25 -13.23 12.91
CA THR A 44 32.54 -12.63 12.54
C THR A 44 33.67 -13.46 13.13
N VAL A 45 34.60 -13.93 12.31
CA VAL A 45 35.83 -14.56 12.80
C VAL A 45 36.73 -13.45 13.36
N GLU A 46 36.94 -13.48 14.66
CA GLU A 46 37.78 -12.48 15.32
C GLU A 46 39.26 -12.74 15.09
N LYS A 47 39.71 -13.98 15.37
CA LYS A 47 41.10 -14.36 15.20
C LYS A 47 41.28 -15.87 15.14
N PHE A 48 42.39 -16.28 14.58
CA PHE A 48 42.96 -17.62 14.67
C PHE A 48 44.08 -17.64 15.73
N ILE A 49 44.00 -18.56 16.68
CA ILE A 49 44.94 -18.66 17.79
C ILE A 49 45.59 -20.06 17.73
N GLY A 50 46.71 -20.18 17.00
CA GLY A 50 47.29 -21.50 16.71
C GLY A 50 46.36 -22.30 15.79
N ASP A 51 45.81 -23.38 16.30
CA ASP A 51 44.82 -24.27 15.66
C ASP A 51 43.37 -23.95 16.08
N ALA A 52 43.18 -23.00 16.99
CA ALA A 52 41.86 -22.58 17.43
C ALA A 52 41.29 -21.41 16.60
N VAL A 53 39.97 -21.42 16.41
CA VAL A 53 39.18 -20.34 15.80
C VAL A 53 38.32 -19.70 16.87
N MET A 54 38.42 -18.39 16.99
CA MET A 54 37.53 -17.60 17.81
C MET A 54 36.58 -16.79 16.91
N ALA A 55 35.30 -16.94 17.14
CA ALA A 55 34.27 -16.19 16.43
C ALA A 55 33.26 -15.54 17.38
N VAL A 56 32.66 -14.46 16.91
CA VAL A 56 31.69 -13.68 17.65
C VAL A 56 30.44 -13.48 16.81
N PHE A 57 29.27 -13.66 17.43
CA PHE A 57 27.95 -13.36 16.86
C PHE A 57 27.35 -12.17 17.63
N GLY A 58 26.89 -11.17 16.89
CA GLY A 58 26.45 -9.90 17.42
C GLY A 58 27.45 -8.74 17.17
N VAL A 59 28.42 -8.90 16.24
CA VAL A 59 29.35 -7.90 15.75
C VAL A 59 29.46 -8.04 14.23
N PRO A 60 29.33 -6.99 13.42
CA PRO A 60 28.98 -5.62 13.79
C PRO A 60 27.50 -5.43 14.16
N THR A 61 26.65 -6.38 13.80
CA THR A 61 25.19 -6.30 13.97
C THR A 61 24.70 -7.32 14.99
N ILE A 62 23.97 -6.85 16.01
CA ILE A 62 23.36 -7.72 17.02
C ILE A 62 22.01 -8.20 16.47
N ARG A 63 21.79 -9.51 16.53
CA ARG A 63 20.54 -10.14 16.14
C ARG A 63 19.94 -10.93 17.30
N GLU A 64 18.61 -11.02 17.34
CA GLU A 64 17.90 -11.75 18.39
C GLU A 64 18.27 -13.24 18.43
N ASP A 65 18.62 -13.79 17.27
CA ASP A 65 18.98 -15.20 17.08
C ASP A 65 20.49 -15.47 17.09
N ASP A 66 21.34 -14.53 17.52
CA ASP A 66 22.80 -14.68 17.52
C ASP A 66 23.26 -15.93 18.28
N ALA A 67 22.60 -16.27 19.39
CA ALA A 67 22.89 -17.52 20.13
C ALA A 67 22.56 -18.76 19.29
N LEU A 68 21.43 -18.78 18.61
CA LEU A 68 21.01 -19.90 17.76
C LEU A 68 21.88 -19.99 16.50
N ARG A 69 22.26 -18.87 15.92
CA ARG A 69 23.17 -18.81 14.76
C ARG A 69 24.56 -19.32 15.11
N ALA A 70 25.08 -18.96 16.29
CA ALA A 70 26.33 -19.51 16.81
C ALA A 70 26.25 -21.02 17.02
N VAL A 71 25.14 -21.53 17.54
CA VAL A 71 24.93 -22.96 17.76
C VAL A 71 24.79 -23.72 16.42
N ARG A 72 24.12 -23.14 15.43
CA ARG A 72 24.05 -23.68 14.06
C ARG A 72 25.41 -23.71 13.37
N ALA A 73 26.18 -22.65 13.50
CA ALA A 73 27.56 -22.61 13.01
C ALA A 73 28.41 -23.69 13.69
N ALA A 74 28.25 -23.87 14.99
CA ALA A 74 28.93 -24.93 15.75
C ALA A 74 28.55 -26.33 15.28
N GLN A 75 27.25 -26.59 15.02
CA GLN A 75 26.80 -27.86 14.48
C GLN A 75 27.35 -28.09 13.07
N GLU A 76 27.24 -27.10 12.18
CA GLU A 76 27.78 -27.22 10.80
C GLU A 76 29.27 -27.45 10.80
N LEU A 77 30.06 -26.80 11.66
CA LEU A 77 31.47 -27.04 11.84
C LEU A 77 31.76 -28.48 12.26
N ARG A 78 31.07 -28.97 13.29
CA ARG A 78 31.19 -30.35 13.77
C ARG A 78 30.92 -31.37 12.67
N ASP A 79 29.92 -31.11 11.83
CA ASP A 79 29.43 -32.05 10.81
C ASP A 79 30.19 -31.94 9.47
N SER A 80 30.94 -30.83 9.21
CA SER A 80 31.58 -30.51 7.92
C SER A 80 33.12 -30.68 7.94
N VAL A 81 33.71 -30.76 9.11
CA VAL A 81 35.18 -30.82 9.26
C VAL A 81 35.65 -32.26 9.43
N ASP A 82 36.56 -32.71 8.56
CA ASP A 82 37.09 -34.10 8.53
C ASP A 82 38.08 -34.46 9.68
N ILE A 83 38.48 -33.47 10.50
CA ILE A 83 39.36 -33.66 11.66
C ILE A 83 38.56 -33.46 12.95
N PRO A 84 38.90 -34.20 14.04
CA PRO A 84 38.16 -34.08 15.29
C PRO A 84 38.39 -32.68 15.91
N ILE A 85 37.31 -31.96 16.06
CA ILE A 85 37.26 -30.64 16.68
C ILE A 85 36.44 -30.68 17.96
N ARG A 86 36.65 -29.70 18.84
CA ARG A 86 35.86 -29.44 20.05
C ARG A 86 35.41 -27.99 20.05
N ILE A 87 34.17 -27.75 20.47
CA ILE A 87 33.57 -26.44 20.37
C ILE A 87 32.92 -26.02 21.69
N GLY A 88 33.16 -24.77 22.10
CA GLY A 88 32.49 -24.12 23.21
C GLY A 88 31.75 -22.89 22.77
N VAL A 89 30.46 -22.79 23.11
CA VAL A 89 29.61 -21.63 22.79
C VAL A 89 29.06 -21.03 24.06
N ASN A 90 29.31 -19.72 24.27
CA ASN A 90 28.78 -19.03 25.44
C ASN A 90 28.27 -17.61 25.12
N THR A 91 27.12 -17.26 25.71
CA THR A 91 26.49 -15.95 25.57
C THR A 91 26.67 -15.16 26.87
N GLY A 92 27.12 -13.92 26.73
CA GLY A 92 27.32 -13.06 27.89
C GLY A 92 27.77 -11.65 27.52
N GLU A 93 28.08 -10.87 28.52
CA GLU A 93 28.60 -9.51 28.36
C GLU A 93 30.05 -9.55 27.89
N VAL A 94 30.32 -8.71 26.91
CA VAL A 94 31.66 -8.51 26.34
C VAL A 94 31.91 -7.03 26.15
N VAL A 95 33.17 -6.61 26.25
CA VAL A 95 33.58 -5.25 25.92
C VAL A 95 34.14 -5.26 24.51
N THR A 96 33.56 -4.43 23.65
CA THR A 96 34.07 -4.22 22.29
C THR A 96 35.13 -3.12 22.29
N GLY A 97 36.29 -3.38 21.63
CA GLY A 97 37.38 -2.45 21.55
C GLY A 97 37.70 -2.06 20.11
N SER A 98 38.37 -0.93 19.92
CA SER A 98 38.96 -0.53 18.65
C SER A 98 40.45 -0.93 18.67
N GLY A 99 40.85 -1.90 17.81
CA GLY A 99 42.22 -2.38 17.73
C GLY A 99 42.33 -3.87 17.38
N ASP A 100 43.45 -4.49 17.73
CA ASP A 100 43.73 -5.91 17.42
C ASP A 100 42.82 -6.96 18.12
N SER A 101 41.85 -6.54 18.93
CA SER A 101 40.86 -7.41 19.59
C SER A 101 39.51 -6.71 19.59
N LEU A 102 38.55 -7.29 18.85
CA LEU A 102 37.18 -6.78 18.75
C LEU A 102 36.39 -6.99 20.06
N VAL A 103 36.68 -8.04 20.84
CA VAL A 103 35.87 -8.45 21.98
C VAL A 103 36.70 -8.99 23.13
N THR A 104 36.46 -8.50 24.35
CA THR A 104 37.04 -9.00 25.61
C THR A 104 35.95 -9.09 26.70
N GLY A 105 36.11 -10.01 27.65
CA GLY A 105 35.18 -10.14 28.78
C GLY A 105 35.08 -11.56 29.34
N ASP A 106 34.28 -11.71 30.41
CA ASP A 106 34.09 -13.01 31.07
C ASP A 106 33.45 -14.05 30.15
N ALA A 107 32.56 -13.63 29.26
CA ALA A 107 31.90 -14.51 28.29
C ALA A 107 32.91 -15.20 27.34
N VAL A 108 33.97 -14.51 26.96
CA VAL A 108 35.06 -15.06 26.12
C VAL A 108 35.80 -16.17 26.89
N ASN A 109 36.13 -15.89 28.19
CA ASN A 109 36.80 -16.85 29.03
C ASN A 109 35.97 -18.12 29.29
N VAL A 110 34.65 -17.95 29.45
CA VAL A 110 33.74 -19.09 29.66
C VAL A 110 33.63 -19.93 28.39
N ALA A 111 33.49 -19.31 27.20
CA ALA A 111 33.45 -20.03 25.92
C ALA A 111 34.72 -20.85 25.69
N ALA A 112 35.91 -20.27 25.94
CA ALA A 112 37.20 -20.98 25.84
C ALA A 112 37.27 -22.17 26.82
N ARG A 113 36.71 -22.08 28.01
CA ARG A 113 36.70 -23.19 28.98
C ARG A 113 35.71 -24.30 28.64
N LEU A 114 34.58 -23.93 28.06
CA LEU A 114 33.63 -24.93 27.53
C LEU A 114 34.28 -25.71 26.38
N GLU A 115 35.03 -25.02 25.50
CA GLU A 115 35.80 -25.65 24.45
C GLU A 115 36.84 -26.64 25.04
N GLN A 116 37.64 -26.23 26.03
CA GLN A 116 38.63 -27.05 26.69
C GLN A 116 38.02 -28.28 27.41
N ALA A 117 36.78 -28.17 27.90
CA ALA A 117 36.09 -29.28 28.57
C ALA A 117 35.35 -30.19 27.60
N ALA A 118 35.15 -29.77 26.34
CA ALA A 118 34.49 -30.57 25.32
C ALA A 118 35.38 -31.72 24.86
N GLY A 119 34.79 -32.88 24.65
CA GLY A 119 35.42 -34.04 24.01
C GLY A 119 35.56 -33.84 22.49
N ALA A 120 36.33 -34.69 21.84
CA ALA A 120 36.48 -34.70 20.38
C ALA A 120 35.10 -34.92 19.69
N GLY A 121 34.71 -34.01 18.84
CA GLY A 121 33.38 -34.01 18.17
C GLY A 121 32.24 -33.48 19.03
N GLU A 122 32.51 -32.91 20.21
CA GLU A 122 31.47 -32.34 21.07
C GLU A 122 31.36 -30.82 20.93
N VAL A 123 30.13 -30.37 21.10
CA VAL A 123 29.79 -28.91 21.22
C VAL A 123 29.18 -28.70 22.60
N LEU A 124 29.81 -27.87 23.42
CA LEU A 124 29.28 -27.49 24.74
C LEU A 124 28.71 -26.08 24.73
N LEU A 125 27.53 -25.97 25.29
CA LEU A 125 26.79 -24.72 25.44
C LEU A 125 26.84 -24.27 26.92
N GLY A 126 27.15 -23.01 27.15
CA GLY A 126 26.99 -22.42 28.49
C GLY A 126 25.50 -22.25 28.87
N ALA A 127 25.23 -22.17 30.18
CA ALA A 127 23.86 -22.08 30.71
C ALA A 127 23.06 -20.98 30.01
N ARG A 128 23.62 -19.78 29.85
CA ARG A 128 22.97 -18.65 29.21
C ARG A 128 22.68 -18.90 27.72
N THR A 129 23.60 -19.53 27.00
CA THR A 129 23.37 -19.92 25.60
C THR A 129 22.22 -20.93 25.50
N TYR A 130 22.23 -21.97 26.34
CA TYR A 130 21.18 -22.97 26.34
C TYR A 130 19.80 -22.37 26.66
N GLU A 131 19.71 -21.50 27.66
CA GLU A 131 18.46 -20.79 27.97
C GLU A 131 17.89 -20.08 26.73
N LEU A 132 18.75 -19.48 25.92
CA LEU A 132 18.33 -18.73 24.70
C LEU A 132 17.92 -19.63 23.55
N VAL A 133 18.42 -20.86 23.48
CA VAL A 133 18.21 -21.78 22.34
C VAL A 133 17.43 -23.06 22.67
N ARG A 134 17.04 -23.29 23.94
CA ARG A 134 16.43 -24.53 24.44
C ARG A 134 15.20 -25.01 23.66
N GLY A 135 14.47 -24.11 23.02
CA GLY A 135 13.30 -24.43 22.18
C GLY A 135 13.66 -24.90 20.77
N ALA A 136 14.92 -24.76 20.35
CA ALA A 136 15.39 -25.06 19.01
C ALA A 136 16.52 -26.11 18.98
N VAL A 137 16.93 -26.63 20.14
CA VAL A 137 18.03 -27.61 20.25
C VAL A 137 17.65 -28.79 21.14
N ASP A 138 18.17 -29.96 20.80
CA ASP A 138 18.24 -31.10 21.72
C ASP A 138 19.61 -31.05 22.39
N ALA A 139 19.65 -30.96 23.72
CA ALA A 139 20.90 -30.86 24.47
C ALA A 139 20.79 -31.53 25.87
N GLU A 140 21.84 -32.17 26.30
CA GLU A 140 21.97 -32.92 27.54
C GLU A 140 22.71 -32.08 28.60
N LEU A 141 22.13 -31.95 29.81
CA LEU A 141 22.78 -31.30 30.94
C LEU A 141 23.97 -32.16 31.43
N LEU A 142 25.15 -31.59 31.50
CA LEU A 142 26.36 -32.24 32.02
C LEU A 142 26.53 -31.98 33.52
N ALA A 143 27.39 -32.82 34.15
CA ALA A 143 27.88 -32.55 35.48
C ALA A 143 28.61 -31.20 35.53
N PRO A 144 28.50 -30.42 36.61
CA PRO A 144 29.16 -29.15 36.74
C PRO A 144 30.66 -29.23 36.46
N ILE A 145 31.19 -28.30 35.63
CA ILE A 145 32.58 -28.26 35.20
C ILE A 145 33.39 -27.36 36.14
N ASP A 146 34.41 -27.88 36.80
CA ASP A 146 35.32 -27.09 37.61
C ASP A 146 36.22 -26.22 36.74
N ALA A 147 36.07 -24.89 36.88
CA ALA A 147 36.79 -23.93 36.07
C ALA A 147 37.87 -23.22 36.92
N LYS A 148 39.15 -23.41 36.59
CA LYS A 148 40.30 -22.83 37.28
C LYS A 148 40.20 -21.28 37.32
N GLY A 149 40.01 -20.70 38.53
CA GLY A 149 39.91 -19.25 38.74
C GLY A 149 38.49 -18.72 38.81
N LYS A 150 37.44 -19.53 38.85
CA LYS A 150 36.09 -19.18 39.27
C LYS A 150 35.77 -19.85 40.62
N THR A 151 34.96 -19.20 41.43
CA THR A 151 34.50 -19.68 42.73
C THR A 151 33.36 -20.70 42.63
N GLU A 152 32.63 -20.65 41.52
CA GLU A 152 31.50 -21.56 41.25
C GLU A 152 31.73 -22.42 39.99
N PRO A 153 31.31 -23.67 39.97
CA PRO A 153 31.40 -24.56 38.83
C PRO A 153 30.53 -24.06 37.68
N LEU A 154 30.97 -24.30 36.43
CA LEU A 154 30.22 -23.93 35.23
C LEU A 154 29.15 -24.97 34.91
N THR A 155 27.89 -24.51 34.73
CA THR A 155 26.83 -25.34 34.17
C THR A 155 26.97 -25.38 32.65
N ALA A 156 27.04 -26.59 32.08
CA ALA A 156 27.20 -26.78 30.63
C ALA A 156 26.19 -27.81 30.11
N TYR A 157 25.85 -27.67 28.84
CA TYR A 157 24.96 -28.57 28.10
C TYR A 157 25.69 -29.08 26.87
N ARG A 158 25.59 -30.40 26.60
CA ARG A 158 26.13 -31.03 25.39
C ARG A 158 25.09 -30.93 24.29
N LEU A 159 25.41 -30.30 23.17
CA LEU A 159 24.53 -30.17 22.00
C LEU A 159 24.40 -31.56 21.30
N GLY A 160 23.20 -32.07 21.17
CA GLY A 160 22.81 -33.18 20.29
C GLY A 160 22.61 -32.64 18.85
N THR A 161 21.44 -32.08 18.58
CA THR A 161 21.08 -31.55 17.26
C THR A 161 20.31 -30.24 17.41
N VAL A 162 20.37 -29.42 16.36
CA VAL A 162 19.45 -28.27 16.20
C VAL A 162 18.18 -28.75 15.50
N THR A 163 17.04 -28.65 16.19
CA THR A 163 15.76 -29.25 15.75
C THR A 163 14.79 -28.25 15.11
N GLY A 164 15.06 -26.93 15.15
CA GLY A 164 14.13 -25.88 14.71
C GLY A 164 14.63 -25.04 13.54
N GLU A 165 13.73 -24.71 12.59
CA GLU A 165 13.91 -23.61 11.66
C GLU A 165 13.77 -22.26 12.40
N ALA A 166 14.42 -21.21 11.84
CA ALA A 166 14.55 -19.91 12.43
C ALA A 166 13.20 -19.23 12.72
N GLY A 167 12.73 -19.39 13.90
CA GLY A 167 11.88 -18.49 14.60
C GLY A 167 12.41 -18.51 16.01
N VAL A 168 13.05 -17.41 16.44
CA VAL A 168 13.24 -17.24 17.86
C VAL A 168 11.87 -17.43 18.47
N ALA A 169 11.71 -18.52 19.23
CA ALA A 169 10.52 -18.67 20.04
C ALA A 169 10.44 -17.38 20.83
N ARG A 170 9.48 -16.50 20.47
CA ARG A 170 9.16 -15.34 21.32
C ARG A 170 9.05 -15.94 22.70
N ARG A 171 9.91 -15.55 23.64
CA ARG A 171 9.59 -15.71 25.03
C ARG A 171 8.28 -14.95 25.22
N LEU A 172 7.20 -15.70 25.10
CA LEU A 172 5.93 -15.31 25.64
C LEU A 172 6.10 -15.54 27.16
N ASP A 173 6.84 -14.66 27.83
CA ASP A 173 7.31 -14.85 29.20
C ASP A 173 6.15 -14.93 30.19
N ALA A 174 4.98 -14.42 29.81
CA ALA A 174 3.75 -14.62 30.55
C ALA A 174 2.98 -15.81 29.95
N PRO A 175 2.53 -16.77 30.75
CA PRO A 175 1.62 -17.82 30.27
C PRO A 175 0.34 -17.19 29.75
N PHE A 176 -0.24 -17.81 28.72
CA PHE A 176 -1.51 -17.39 28.18
C PHE A 176 -2.64 -17.81 29.12
N VAL A 177 -3.32 -16.85 29.72
CA VAL A 177 -4.40 -17.09 30.69
C VAL A 177 -5.75 -16.69 30.13
N GLY A 178 -6.76 -17.51 30.32
CA GLY A 178 -8.14 -17.23 29.92
C GLY A 178 -8.35 -17.29 28.39
N ARG A 179 -9.32 -16.55 27.89
CA ARG A 179 -9.59 -16.33 26.45
C ARG A 179 -10.03 -17.56 25.67
N ALA A 180 -10.51 -18.62 26.32
CA ALA A 180 -10.89 -19.85 25.64
C ALA A 180 -12.03 -19.64 24.65
N ARG A 181 -12.96 -18.71 24.94
CA ARG A 181 -14.08 -18.37 24.05
C ARG A 181 -13.60 -17.68 22.79
N GLU A 182 -12.75 -16.67 22.94
CA GLU A 182 -12.21 -15.88 21.83
C GLU A 182 -11.31 -16.74 20.93
N GLN A 183 -10.50 -17.64 21.53
CA GLN A 183 -9.74 -18.63 20.77
C GLN A 183 -10.64 -19.57 19.98
N ALA A 184 -11.73 -20.05 20.56
CA ALA A 184 -12.67 -20.96 19.87
C ALA A 184 -13.35 -20.26 18.69
N VAL A 185 -13.73 -18.98 18.82
CA VAL A 185 -14.33 -18.20 17.74
C VAL A 185 -13.34 -17.98 16.60
N LEU A 186 -12.08 -17.64 16.90
CA LEU A 186 -11.03 -17.45 15.91
C LEU A 186 -10.67 -18.77 15.21
N ALA A 187 -10.52 -19.86 15.95
CA ALA A 187 -10.28 -21.19 15.39
C ALA A 187 -11.43 -21.63 14.47
N GLY A 188 -12.70 -21.41 14.86
CA GLY A 188 -13.84 -21.73 14.02
C GLY A 188 -13.92 -20.88 12.74
N ALA A 189 -13.51 -19.61 12.78
CA ALA A 189 -13.39 -18.78 11.59
C ALA A 189 -12.28 -19.29 10.65
N TRP A 190 -11.16 -19.70 11.21
CA TRP A 190 -10.05 -20.32 10.46
C TRP A 190 -10.45 -21.64 9.79
N GLU A 191 -11.10 -22.55 10.54
CA GLU A 191 -11.56 -23.82 9.99
C GLU A 191 -12.52 -23.64 8.81
N ARG A 192 -13.44 -22.69 8.90
CA ARG A 192 -14.32 -22.33 7.77
C ARG A 192 -13.54 -21.76 6.60
N CYS A 193 -12.62 -20.81 6.86
CA CYS A 193 -11.77 -20.21 5.83
C CYS A 193 -11.04 -21.28 5.01
N VAL A 194 -10.45 -22.27 5.66
CA VAL A 194 -9.69 -23.34 5.00
C VAL A 194 -10.61 -24.35 4.31
N SER A 195 -11.69 -24.79 4.98
CA SER A 195 -12.59 -25.84 4.44
C SER A 195 -13.41 -25.35 3.24
N GLU A 196 -13.85 -24.09 3.26
CA GLU A 196 -14.66 -23.48 2.19
C GLU A 196 -13.77 -22.79 1.13
N ARG A 197 -12.44 -22.74 1.33
CA ARG A 197 -11.49 -21.99 0.50
C ARG A 197 -11.94 -20.55 0.27
N ALA A 198 -12.35 -19.88 1.34
CA ALA A 198 -12.91 -18.55 1.30
C ALA A 198 -12.06 -17.54 2.09
N CYS A 199 -12.13 -16.27 1.70
CA CYS A 199 -11.54 -15.20 2.48
C CYS A 199 -12.40 -14.91 3.72
N ALA A 200 -11.77 -14.76 4.88
CA ALA A 200 -12.42 -14.37 6.14
C ALA A 200 -11.77 -13.10 6.72
N LEU A 201 -12.58 -12.13 7.09
CA LEU A 201 -12.18 -10.92 7.80
C LEU A 201 -12.44 -11.10 9.29
N PHE A 202 -11.39 -11.21 10.08
CA PHE A 202 -11.50 -11.38 11.54
C PHE A 202 -10.89 -10.20 12.27
N THR A 203 -11.68 -9.47 13.03
CA THR A 203 -11.24 -8.27 13.75
C THR A 203 -11.26 -8.50 15.26
N ILE A 204 -10.12 -8.29 15.92
CA ILE A 204 -10.00 -8.29 17.39
C ILE A 204 -9.94 -6.83 17.84
N LEU A 205 -11.00 -6.38 18.50
CA LEU A 205 -11.08 -5.06 19.13
C LEU A 205 -10.69 -5.15 20.61
N GLY A 206 -10.15 -4.08 21.16
CA GLY A 206 -9.89 -3.97 22.58
C GLY A 206 -8.94 -2.84 22.94
N THR A 207 -8.90 -2.47 24.21
CA THR A 207 -8.03 -1.42 24.74
C THR A 207 -6.55 -1.74 24.60
N ALA A 208 -5.69 -0.74 24.76
CA ALA A 208 -4.24 -0.95 24.75
C ALA A 208 -3.81 -1.84 25.94
N GLY A 209 -2.94 -2.82 25.66
CA GLY A 209 -2.43 -3.72 26.71
C GLY A 209 -3.35 -4.90 27.08
N VAL A 210 -4.58 -5.00 26.54
CA VAL A 210 -5.57 -6.04 26.89
C VAL A 210 -5.20 -7.45 26.36
N GLY A 211 -4.20 -7.56 25.49
CA GLY A 211 -3.70 -8.85 25.00
C GLY A 211 -4.08 -9.23 23.55
N LYS A 212 -4.53 -8.28 22.70
CA LYS A 212 -4.90 -8.55 21.28
C LYS A 212 -3.80 -9.27 20.49
N SER A 213 -2.60 -8.69 20.47
CA SER A 213 -1.45 -9.26 19.74
C SER A 213 -0.98 -10.58 20.37
N ARG A 214 -1.23 -10.80 21.67
CA ARG A 214 -0.96 -12.06 22.35
C ARG A 214 -1.93 -13.15 21.93
N LEU A 215 -3.24 -12.86 21.88
CA LEU A 215 -4.25 -13.80 21.38
C LEU A 215 -3.96 -14.20 19.93
N ALA A 216 -3.61 -13.23 19.08
CA ALA A 216 -3.21 -13.49 17.69
C ALA A 216 -1.98 -14.39 17.61
N ALA A 217 -0.92 -14.13 18.41
CA ALA A 217 0.29 -14.94 18.43
C ALA A 217 0.00 -16.38 18.86
N GLU A 218 -0.76 -16.58 19.93
CA GLU A 218 -1.13 -17.91 20.43
C GLU A 218 -1.95 -18.74 19.43
N PHE A 219 -2.77 -18.07 18.62
CA PHE A 219 -3.48 -18.70 17.51
C PHE A 219 -2.51 -19.07 16.36
N LEU A 220 -1.63 -18.15 15.98
CA LEU A 220 -0.71 -18.35 14.87
C LEU A 220 0.28 -19.49 15.09
N ASP A 221 0.66 -19.76 16.34
CA ASP A 221 1.55 -20.87 16.71
C ASP A 221 0.90 -22.25 16.49
N ARG A 222 -0.44 -22.29 16.31
CA ARG A 222 -1.21 -23.53 16.16
C ARG A 222 -1.67 -23.81 14.72
N VAL A 223 -1.54 -22.84 13.82
CA VAL A 223 -2.03 -22.96 12.44
C VAL A 223 -0.88 -23.23 11.46
N ASP A 224 -1.15 -24.13 10.51
CA ASP A 224 -0.24 -24.38 9.39
C ASP A 224 -0.63 -23.46 8.22
N ALA A 225 0.03 -22.31 8.15
CA ALA A 225 -0.25 -21.27 7.16
C ALA A 225 1.00 -20.44 6.83
N THR A 226 0.98 -19.76 5.68
CA THR A 226 1.89 -18.65 5.39
C THR A 226 1.41 -17.43 6.18
N VAL A 227 2.26 -16.89 7.05
CA VAL A 227 1.91 -15.74 7.90
C VAL A 227 2.71 -14.52 7.49
N VAL A 228 2.03 -13.45 7.11
CA VAL A 228 2.61 -12.15 6.81
C VAL A 228 2.01 -11.06 7.68
N ARG A 229 2.77 -10.00 7.93
CA ARG A 229 2.40 -8.96 8.89
C ARG A 229 2.58 -7.58 8.30
N GLY A 230 1.58 -6.73 8.48
CA GLY A 230 1.63 -5.30 8.21
C GLY A 230 1.10 -4.52 9.41
N ARG A 231 1.50 -3.27 9.54
CA ARG A 231 1.10 -2.43 10.65
C ARG A 231 0.82 -1.00 10.21
N CYS A 232 -0.28 -0.43 10.69
CA CYS A 232 -0.55 0.99 10.55
C CYS A 232 0.35 1.81 11.49
N LEU A 233 0.89 2.91 11.00
CA LEU A 233 1.73 3.81 11.77
C LEU A 233 0.86 4.78 12.58
N SER A 234 1.22 5.04 13.83
CA SER A 234 0.45 5.93 14.71
C SER A 234 0.46 7.41 14.29
N TYR A 235 1.28 7.76 13.33
CA TYR A 235 1.39 9.08 12.70
C TYR A 235 1.06 9.03 11.20
N GLY A 236 0.30 8.02 10.78
CA GLY A 236 0.15 7.61 9.38
C GLY A 236 -0.82 8.43 8.55
N GLU A 237 -1.33 9.60 8.99
CA GLU A 237 -2.16 10.44 8.13
C GLU A 237 -1.44 10.79 6.83
N GLY A 238 -1.95 10.21 5.72
CA GLY A 238 -1.37 10.33 4.39
C GLY A 238 -0.39 9.21 4.01
N ILE A 239 -0.10 8.25 4.91
CA ILE A 239 0.75 7.08 4.62
C ILE A 239 -0.17 5.86 4.40
N THR A 240 -0.83 5.84 3.26
CA THR A 240 -1.93 4.89 2.97
C THR A 240 -1.47 3.44 2.88
N TYR A 241 -0.36 3.17 2.18
CA TYR A 241 -0.02 1.81 1.75
C TYR A 241 1.08 1.13 2.55
N TRP A 242 1.63 1.78 3.57
CA TRP A 242 2.70 1.20 4.38
C TRP A 242 2.44 -0.23 4.86
N PRO A 243 1.26 -0.57 5.44
CA PRO A 243 1.01 -1.95 5.88
C PRO A 243 0.99 -2.95 4.73
N VAL A 244 0.51 -2.52 3.54
CA VAL A 244 0.49 -3.35 2.34
C VAL A 244 1.90 -3.55 1.80
N VAL A 245 2.74 -2.51 1.78
CA VAL A 245 4.14 -2.58 1.36
C VAL A 245 4.91 -3.57 2.25
N GLU A 246 4.70 -3.54 3.57
CA GLU A 246 5.31 -4.50 4.49
C GLU A 246 4.92 -5.96 4.15
N VAL A 247 3.62 -6.21 3.93
CA VAL A 247 3.09 -7.53 3.57
C VAL A 247 3.61 -8.00 2.22
N VAL A 248 3.55 -7.13 1.21
CA VAL A 248 3.99 -7.43 -0.16
C VAL A 248 5.48 -7.76 -0.21
N LYS A 249 6.33 -7.01 0.49
CA LYS A 249 7.78 -7.31 0.58
C LYS A 249 8.04 -8.70 1.17
N GLN A 250 7.27 -9.14 2.17
CA GLN A 250 7.38 -10.47 2.76
C GLN A 250 6.97 -11.57 1.75
N LEU A 251 5.90 -11.36 0.98
CA LEU A 251 5.42 -12.33 -0.01
C LEU A 251 6.33 -12.43 -1.24
N LEU A 252 7.02 -11.36 -1.62
CA LEU A 252 7.90 -11.32 -2.79
C LEU A 252 9.36 -11.68 -2.48
N ALA A 253 9.75 -11.88 -1.23
CA ALA A 253 11.14 -12.19 -0.86
C ALA A 253 11.70 -13.40 -1.62
N ASP A 254 10.85 -14.42 -1.88
CA ASP A 254 11.19 -15.64 -2.63
C ASP A 254 10.19 -15.89 -3.80
N GLY A 255 9.43 -14.86 -4.21
CA GLY A 255 8.28 -14.96 -5.09
C GLY A 255 8.53 -14.54 -6.55
N PRO A 256 7.49 -14.62 -7.40
CA PRO A 256 7.55 -14.19 -8.81
C PRO A 256 7.71 -12.68 -8.94
N ALA A 257 8.07 -12.22 -10.16
CA ALA A 257 8.15 -10.79 -10.47
C ALA A 257 6.80 -10.09 -10.17
N PRO A 258 6.83 -8.89 -9.57
CA PRO A 258 5.61 -8.16 -9.21
C PRO A 258 4.80 -7.76 -10.44
N SER A 259 3.47 -7.80 -10.34
CA SER A 259 2.57 -7.21 -11.35
C SER A 259 2.75 -5.69 -11.43
N ALA A 260 2.27 -5.05 -12.50
CA ALA A 260 2.40 -3.61 -12.69
C ALA A 260 1.88 -2.80 -11.50
N GLY A 261 0.69 -3.14 -10.95
CA GLY A 261 0.12 -2.48 -9.78
C GLY A 261 0.98 -2.67 -8.51
N ILE A 262 1.53 -3.87 -8.31
CA ILE A 262 2.45 -4.13 -7.19
C ILE A 262 3.80 -3.43 -7.40
N ALA A 263 4.32 -3.38 -8.62
CA ALA A 263 5.54 -2.65 -8.95
C ALA A 263 5.38 -1.14 -8.69
N ALA A 264 4.24 -0.56 -9.08
CA ALA A 264 3.92 0.85 -8.80
C ALA A 264 3.78 1.12 -7.30
N LEU A 265 3.18 0.18 -6.54
CA LEU A 265 3.11 0.25 -5.07
C LEU A 265 4.50 0.27 -4.43
N LEU A 266 5.46 -0.47 -4.98
CA LEU A 266 6.84 -0.55 -4.48
C LEU A 266 7.77 0.55 -5.03
N GLY A 267 7.25 1.54 -5.79
CA GLY A 267 8.05 2.63 -6.36
C GLY A 267 8.78 2.28 -7.66
N GLY A 268 8.53 1.13 -8.25
CA GLY A 268 9.04 0.71 -9.54
C GLY A 268 8.21 1.29 -10.70
N GLY A 269 8.76 2.23 -11.44
CA GLY A 269 8.18 3.06 -12.48
C GLY A 269 6.90 2.57 -13.16
N GLY A 270 5.82 3.24 -12.92
CA GLY A 270 4.46 3.01 -13.40
C GLY A 270 3.49 3.72 -12.48
N ILE A 271 2.28 3.97 -12.98
CA ILE A 271 1.20 4.52 -12.16
C ILE A 271 0.13 3.47 -12.04
N ALA A 272 -0.34 3.30 -10.80
CA ALA A 272 -1.50 2.50 -10.50
C ALA A 272 -2.44 3.33 -9.63
N SER A 273 -3.72 3.31 -9.95
CA SER A 273 -4.75 3.91 -9.10
C SER A 273 -4.88 3.11 -7.79
N ALA A 274 -5.55 3.70 -6.80
CA ALA A 274 -5.88 3.03 -5.55
C ALA A 274 -6.60 1.68 -5.82
N ASP A 275 -7.53 1.67 -6.76
CA ASP A 275 -8.27 0.47 -7.17
C ASP A 275 -7.38 -0.57 -7.84
N ASP A 276 -6.44 -0.15 -8.71
CA ASP A 276 -5.48 -1.06 -9.34
C ASP A 276 -4.57 -1.72 -8.30
N ILE A 277 -4.15 -0.97 -7.29
CA ILE A 277 -3.37 -1.49 -6.16
C ILE A 277 -4.20 -2.49 -5.36
N ALA A 278 -5.49 -2.21 -5.10
CA ALA A 278 -6.37 -3.12 -4.38
C ALA A 278 -6.57 -4.44 -5.13
N VAL A 279 -6.85 -4.39 -6.44
CA VAL A 279 -6.99 -5.58 -7.30
C VAL A 279 -5.68 -6.35 -7.39
N ALA A 280 -4.54 -5.66 -7.56
CA ALA A 280 -3.23 -6.30 -7.65
C ALA A 280 -2.83 -6.97 -6.33
N THR A 281 -3.12 -6.33 -5.19
CA THR A 281 -2.90 -6.88 -3.84
C THR A 281 -3.77 -8.11 -3.62
N ARG A 282 -5.06 -8.07 -3.95
CA ARG A 282 -5.95 -9.22 -3.87
C ARG A 282 -5.43 -10.41 -4.69
N LYS A 283 -5.05 -10.19 -5.96
CA LYS A 283 -4.48 -11.24 -6.82
C LYS A 283 -3.19 -11.83 -6.26
N LEU A 284 -2.33 -11.01 -5.67
CA LEU A 284 -1.12 -11.48 -5.01
C LEU A 284 -1.44 -12.37 -3.80
N PHE A 285 -2.43 -12.00 -2.98
CA PHE A 285 -2.85 -12.79 -1.83
C PHE A 285 -3.52 -14.11 -2.27
N GLU A 286 -4.37 -14.09 -3.29
CA GLU A 286 -4.96 -15.30 -3.88
C GLU A 286 -3.88 -16.25 -4.40
N ALA A 287 -2.88 -15.74 -5.11
CA ALA A 287 -1.74 -16.52 -5.59
C ALA A 287 -0.91 -17.10 -4.43
N ALA A 288 -0.63 -16.32 -3.39
CA ALA A 288 0.10 -16.78 -2.20
C ALA A 288 -0.67 -17.84 -1.39
N ALA A 289 -2.01 -17.84 -1.47
CA ALA A 289 -2.88 -18.80 -0.79
C ALA A 289 -3.14 -20.09 -1.61
N THR A 290 -2.53 -20.26 -2.79
CA THR A 290 -2.81 -21.39 -3.69
C THR A 290 -2.35 -22.72 -3.09
N ASP A 291 -1.10 -22.79 -2.66
CA ASP A 291 -0.47 -24.02 -2.16
C ASP A 291 -0.63 -24.20 -0.64
N ARG A 292 -0.69 -23.10 0.09
CA ARG A 292 -0.80 -23.08 1.54
C ARG A 292 -1.69 -21.93 1.98
N PRO A 293 -2.60 -22.13 2.96
CA PRO A 293 -3.45 -21.04 3.45
C PRO A 293 -2.64 -19.81 3.88
N LEU A 294 -3.18 -18.62 3.65
CA LEU A 294 -2.54 -17.35 3.97
C LEU A 294 -3.20 -16.67 5.18
N VAL A 295 -2.40 -16.23 6.14
CA VAL A 295 -2.85 -15.34 7.21
C VAL A 295 -2.14 -14.01 7.07
N VAL A 296 -2.91 -12.94 6.86
CA VAL A 296 -2.43 -11.56 6.82
C VAL A 296 -2.79 -10.90 8.14
N VAL A 297 -1.79 -10.62 8.97
CA VAL A 297 -1.98 -9.93 10.24
C VAL A 297 -1.79 -8.45 10.03
N LEU A 298 -2.82 -7.67 10.36
CA LEU A 298 -2.81 -6.21 10.27
C LEU A 298 -2.99 -5.61 11.67
N ASP A 299 -1.93 -4.98 12.17
CA ASP A 299 -1.91 -4.43 13.54
C ASP A 299 -2.19 -2.93 13.54
N ASP A 300 -2.81 -2.46 14.61
CA ASP A 300 -3.11 -1.05 14.86
C ASP A 300 -4.02 -0.39 13.80
N LEU A 301 -5.04 -1.12 13.31
CA LEU A 301 -5.94 -0.66 12.24
C LEU A 301 -6.68 0.65 12.51
N GLN A 302 -6.81 1.07 13.77
CA GLN A 302 -7.42 2.36 14.12
C GLN A 302 -6.67 3.56 13.52
N TRP A 303 -5.46 3.38 13.03
CA TRP A 303 -4.66 4.37 12.31
C TRP A 303 -4.60 4.13 10.80
N GLY A 304 -5.41 3.18 10.30
CA GLY A 304 -5.49 2.91 8.86
C GLY A 304 -6.22 4.04 8.14
N GLU A 305 -5.61 4.52 7.06
CA GLU A 305 -6.25 5.48 6.14
C GLU A 305 -7.51 4.88 5.50
N PRO A 306 -8.53 5.67 5.17
CA PRO A 306 -9.75 5.19 4.55
C PRO A 306 -9.50 4.33 3.31
N THR A 307 -8.65 4.76 2.41
CA THR A 307 -8.29 4.02 1.18
C THR A 307 -7.63 2.67 1.48
N PHE A 308 -6.80 2.58 2.53
CA PHE A 308 -6.25 1.31 2.98
C PHE A 308 -7.34 0.39 3.57
N LEU A 309 -8.25 0.93 4.37
CA LEU A 309 -9.38 0.17 4.91
C LEU A 309 -10.28 -0.34 3.79
N ASP A 310 -10.55 0.47 2.76
CA ASP A 310 -11.27 0.08 1.55
C ASP A 310 -10.57 -1.09 0.82
N LEU A 311 -9.24 -1.04 0.70
CA LEU A 311 -8.44 -2.12 0.12
C LEU A 311 -8.63 -3.44 0.90
N ILE A 312 -8.61 -3.42 2.23
CA ILE A 312 -8.81 -4.62 3.03
C ILE A 312 -10.23 -5.17 2.88
N GLU A 313 -11.25 -4.31 2.86
CA GLU A 313 -12.62 -4.71 2.59
C GLU A 313 -12.78 -5.24 1.16
N HIS A 314 -12.11 -4.64 0.17
CA HIS A 314 -12.07 -5.16 -1.21
C HIS A 314 -11.50 -6.58 -1.27
N VAL A 315 -10.37 -6.84 -0.59
CA VAL A 315 -9.79 -8.20 -0.52
C VAL A 315 -10.80 -9.16 0.11
N ALA A 316 -11.47 -8.78 1.20
CA ALA A 316 -12.46 -9.63 1.88
C ALA A 316 -13.67 -9.94 0.99
N ASP A 317 -14.16 -8.98 0.20
CA ASP A 317 -15.38 -9.12 -0.61
C ASP A 317 -15.13 -9.85 -1.94
N TRP A 318 -13.98 -9.63 -2.55
CA TRP A 318 -13.71 -10.06 -3.93
C TRP A 318 -12.79 -11.27 -4.06
N SER A 319 -12.09 -11.72 -3.01
CA SER A 319 -11.28 -12.94 -3.07
C SER A 319 -12.15 -14.17 -3.30
N ARG A 320 -11.70 -15.07 -4.19
CA ARG A 320 -12.41 -16.29 -4.56
C ARG A 320 -11.48 -17.49 -4.54
N ASP A 321 -12.02 -18.63 -4.13
CA ASP A 321 -11.33 -19.93 -4.09
C ASP A 321 -9.96 -19.92 -3.39
N ALA A 322 -9.75 -18.99 -2.45
CA ALA A 322 -8.50 -18.78 -1.76
C ALA A 322 -8.70 -18.74 -0.23
N PRO A 323 -8.06 -19.63 0.54
CA PRO A 323 -8.13 -19.63 2.00
C PRO A 323 -7.25 -18.53 2.58
N ILE A 324 -7.83 -17.33 2.73
CA ILE A 324 -7.16 -16.13 3.24
C ILE A 324 -7.83 -15.71 4.54
N LEU A 325 -7.08 -15.60 5.63
CA LEU A 325 -7.55 -14.99 6.88
C LEU A 325 -6.92 -13.60 7.02
N LEU A 326 -7.74 -12.56 6.92
CA LEU A 326 -7.37 -11.19 7.26
C LEU A 326 -7.59 -11.00 8.77
N LEU A 327 -6.50 -11.10 9.56
CA LEU A 327 -6.54 -10.98 11.02
C LEU A 327 -6.18 -9.56 11.43
N CYS A 328 -7.19 -8.78 11.75
CA CYS A 328 -7.13 -7.35 12.04
C CYS A 328 -7.12 -7.10 13.55
N LEU A 329 -6.16 -6.32 14.06
CA LEU A 329 -6.07 -5.92 15.46
C LEU A 329 -6.29 -4.41 15.56
N ALA A 330 -7.28 -3.99 16.34
CA ALA A 330 -7.62 -2.58 16.46
C ALA A 330 -8.10 -2.18 17.87
N ARG A 331 -8.15 -0.88 18.12
CA ARG A 331 -8.91 -0.29 19.23
C ARG A 331 -10.36 -0.03 18.78
N ALA A 332 -11.23 0.25 19.74
CA ALA A 332 -12.63 0.56 19.44
C ALA A 332 -12.80 1.82 18.57
N ASP A 333 -11.83 2.75 18.64
CA ASP A 333 -11.77 3.99 17.83
C ASP A 333 -11.87 3.72 16.31
N LEU A 334 -11.52 2.52 15.86
CA LEU A 334 -11.75 2.09 14.47
C LEU A 334 -13.23 2.18 14.08
N LEU A 335 -14.15 1.82 14.99
CA LEU A 335 -15.59 1.86 14.72
C LEU A 335 -16.15 3.28 14.77
N ASP A 336 -15.49 4.21 15.47
CA ASP A 336 -15.85 5.63 15.45
C ASP A 336 -15.46 6.25 14.08
N ALA A 337 -14.29 5.90 13.56
CA ALA A 337 -13.80 6.33 12.26
C ALA A 337 -14.53 5.63 11.10
N ARG A 338 -14.90 4.33 11.27
CA ARG A 338 -15.53 3.48 10.26
C ARG A 338 -16.69 2.67 10.87
N PRO A 339 -17.87 3.26 11.10
CA PRO A 339 -19.01 2.57 11.73
C PRO A 339 -19.49 1.33 10.96
N GLY A 340 -19.26 1.29 9.66
CA GLY A 340 -19.61 0.16 8.77
C GLY A 340 -18.59 -0.98 8.72
N TRP A 341 -17.49 -0.92 9.46
CA TRP A 341 -16.41 -1.91 9.37
C TRP A 341 -16.91 -3.35 9.58
N GLY A 342 -16.72 -4.21 8.55
CA GLY A 342 -17.20 -5.60 8.58
C GLY A 342 -18.71 -5.78 8.57
N GLY A 343 -19.48 -4.68 8.59
CA GLY A 343 -20.94 -4.72 8.62
C GLY A 343 -21.53 -5.24 7.33
N GLY A 344 -22.56 -6.13 7.45
CA GLY A 344 -23.25 -6.70 6.29
C GLY A 344 -22.50 -7.80 5.54
N LYS A 345 -21.26 -8.13 5.90
CA LYS A 345 -20.45 -9.16 5.27
C LYS A 345 -20.63 -10.50 6.00
N LEU A 346 -20.98 -11.56 5.26
CA LEU A 346 -21.17 -12.91 5.82
C LEU A 346 -19.86 -13.57 6.28
N ASN A 347 -18.73 -13.14 5.73
CA ASN A 347 -17.40 -13.65 6.01
C ASN A 347 -16.62 -12.78 7.03
N ALA A 348 -17.27 -11.79 7.67
CA ALA A 348 -16.65 -10.95 8.68
C ALA A 348 -17.07 -11.38 10.10
N THR A 349 -16.11 -11.37 11.01
CA THR A 349 -16.31 -11.64 12.44
C THR A 349 -15.54 -10.62 13.26
N THR A 350 -16.23 -9.96 14.19
CA THR A 350 -15.60 -9.01 15.11
C THR A 350 -15.76 -9.51 16.54
N VAL A 351 -14.66 -9.52 17.30
CA VAL A 351 -14.62 -9.92 18.71
C VAL A 351 -14.07 -8.75 19.53
N LEU A 352 -14.79 -8.37 20.58
CA LEU A 352 -14.31 -7.42 21.58
C LEU A 352 -13.57 -8.18 22.67
N LEU A 353 -12.30 -7.87 22.87
CA LEU A 353 -11.48 -8.42 23.92
C LEU A 353 -11.62 -7.54 25.17
N GLU A 354 -12.36 -8.03 26.14
CA GLU A 354 -12.57 -7.37 27.43
C GLU A 354 -11.36 -7.57 28.36
N PRO A 355 -11.16 -6.76 29.42
CA PRO A 355 -10.17 -7.02 30.47
C PRO A 355 -10.31 -8.43 31.06
N LEU A 356 -9.24 -8.96 31.65
CA LEU A 356 -9.26 -10.24 32.37
C LEU A 356 -10.18 -10.14 33.59
N SER A 357 -10.88 -11.22 33.87
CA SER A 357 -11.64 -11.35 35.12
C SER A 357 -10.69 -11.34 36.33
N LEU A 358 -11.22 -11.13 37.53
CA LEU A 358 -10.43 -11.17 38.77
C LEU A 358 -9.71 -12.51 38.92
N THR A 359 -10.37 -13.62 38.60
CA THR A 359 -9.78 -14.96 38.69
C THR A 359 -8.64 -15.13 37.68
N GLU A 360 -8.83 -14.72 36.42
CA GLU A 360 -7.79 -14.79 35.37
C GLU A 360 -6.62 -13.84 35.69
N THR A 361 -6.88 -12.71 36.32
CA THR A 361 -5.83 -11.79 36.80
C THR A 361 -4.98 -12.45 37.91
N ASP A 362 -5.61 -13.15 38.86
CA ASP A 362 -4.88 -13.90 39.90
C ASP A 362 -4.07 -15.06 39.28
N GLU A 363 -4.64 -15.79 38.31
CA GLU A 363 -3.92 -16.83 37.58
C GLU A 363 -2.70 -16.28 36.84
N LEU A 364 -2.83 -15.09 36.21
CA LEU A 364 -1.72 -14.41 35.54
C LEU A 364 -0.61 -14.01 36.55
N ILE A 365 -0.98 -13.44 37.70
CA ILE A 365 -0.02 -13.11 38.76
C ILE A 365 0.74 -14.35 39.22
N ASP A 366 0.04 -15.45 39.53
CA ASP A 366 0.65 -16.70 40.01
C ASP A 366 1.59 -17.29 38.97
N ALA A 367 1.20 -17.23 37.73
CA ALA A 367 1.97 -17.76 36.61
C ALA A 367 3.26 -16.94 36.34
N LEU A 368 3.19 -15.60 36.45
CA LEU A 368 4.35 -14.71 36.30
C LEU A 368 5.34 -14.86 37.47
N LEU A 369 4.84 -15.03 38.69
CA LEU A 369 5.67 -15.21 39.88
C LEU A 369 6.37 -16.57 39.95
N ALA A 370 5.99 -17.55 39.07
CA ALA A 370 6.57 -18.89 39.04
C ALA A 370 6.70 -19.60 40.40
N GLY A 371 5.77 -19.29 41.33
CA GLY A 371 5.73 -19.84 42.69
C GLY A 371 6.42 -18.99 43.74
N ALA A 372 6.97 -17.82 43.41
CA ALA A 372 7.40 -16.84 44.41
C ALA A 372 6.15 -16.20 45.07
N GLY A 373 6.14 -16.10 46.41
CA GLY A 373 5.00 -15.54 47.12
C GLY A 373 4.96 -14.02 47.03
N LEU A 374 3.78 -13.46 46.76
CA LEU A 374 3.52 -12.03 46.88
C LEU A 374 2.69 -11.77 48.16
N GLU A 375 2.95 -10.68 48.90
CA GLU A 375 2.14 -10.29 50.03
C GLU A 375 0.67 -10.07 49.62
N ALA A 376 -0.27 -10.55 50.46
CA ALA A 376 -1.70 -10.55 50.10
C ALA A 376 -2.24 -9.12 49.84
N ASP A 377 -1.79 -8.13 50.62
CA ASP A 377 -2.17 -6.73 50.46
C ASP A 377 -1.64 -6.15 49.12
N LEU A 378 -0.42 -6.46 48.76
CA LEU A 378 0.20 -6.02 47.51
C LEU A 378 -0.48 -6.68 46.31
N ARG A 379 -0.80 -7.99 46.38
CA ARG A 379 -1.57 -8.71 45.35
C ARG A 379 -2.93 -8.05 45.11
N GLU A 380 -3.69 -7.74 46.21
CA GLU A 380 -4.99 -7.08 46.11
C GLU A 380 -4.89 -5.71 45.44
N ARG A 381 -3.87 -4.93 45.82
CA ARG A 381 -3.62 -3.60 45.23
C ARG A 381 -3.28 -3.69 43.73
N ILE A 382 -2.43 -4.63 43.33
CA ILE A 382 -2.10 -4.87 41.91
C ILE A 382 -3.36 -5.27 41.14
N ARG A 383 -4.15 -6.21 41.67
CA ARG A 383 -5.39 -6.67 41.06
C ARG A 383 -6.40 -5.54 40.90
N ALA A 384 -6.61 -4.72 41.92
CA ALA A 384 -7.53 -3.58 41.88
C ALA A 384 -7.05 -2.48 40.92
N SER A 385 -5.75 -2.17 40.89
CA SER A 385 -5.21 -1.11 40.05
C SER A 385 -5.04 -1.53 38.56
N SER A 386 -4.90 -2.83 38.30
CA SER A 386 -4.77 -3.35 36.92
C SER A 386 -6.07 -3.28 36.14
N ASP A 387 -7.22 -3.26 36.83
CA ASP A 387 -8.55 -3.36 36.20
C ASP A 387 -8.62 -4.47 35.12
N GLY A 388 -7.96 -5.60 35.40
CA GLY A 388 -7.86 -6.74 34.50
C GLY A 388 -6.99 -6.53 33.27
N ASN A 389 -6.17 -5.47 33.21
CA ASN A 389 -5.25 -5.24 32.09
C ASN A 389 -3.95 -6.07 32.28
N PRO A 390 -3.68 -7.07 31.43
CA PRO A 390 -2.50 -7.94 31.56
C PRO A 390 -1.18 -7.18 31.54
N LEU A 391 -1.07 -6.15 30.71
CA LEU A 391 0.16 -5.35 30.59
C LEU A 391 0.48 -4.62 31.91
N PHE A 392 -0.54 -4.13 32.62
CA PHE A 392 -0.33 -3.49 33.93
C PHE A 392 0.25 -4.49 34.94
N VAL A 393 -0.31 -5.70 34.97
CA VAL A 393 0.18 -6.77 35.85
C VAL A 393 1.64 -7.12 35.52
N GLU A 394 1.97 -7.36 34.27
CA GLU A 394 3.33 -7.66 33.83
C GLU A 394 4.32 -6.54 34.19
N GLN A 395 3.98 -5.30 33.89
CA GLN A 395 4.87 -4.14 34.12
C GLN A 395 5.03 -3.85 35.65
N MET A 396 3.98 -4.08 36.43
CA MET A 396 4.05 -3.91 37.89
C MET A 396 4.97 -4.95 38.54
N LEU A 397 4.84 -6.22 38.14
CA LEU A 397 5.71 -7.29 38.64
C LEU A 397 7.16 -7.08 38.21
N ALA A 398 7.40 -6.67 36.96
CA ALA A 398 8.75 -6.35 36.48
C ALA A 398 9.38 -5.19 37.30
N MET A 399 8.62 -4.15 37.63
CA MET A 399 9.10 -3.03 38.46
C MET A 399 9.46 -3.49 39.89
N LEU A 400 8.68 -4.41 40.47
CA LEU A 400 8.97 -4.98 41.79
C LEU A 400 10.25 -5.83 41.79
N GLU A 401 10.55 -6.55 40.72
CA GLU A 401 11.80 -7.31 40.55
C GLU A 401 13.02 -6.40 40.40
N GLU A 402 12.87 -5.29 39.66
CA GLU A 402 13.95 -4.31 39.43
C GLU A 402 14.29 -3.50 40.67
N SER A 403 13.32 -3.28 41.58
CA SER A 403 13.47 -2.45 42.80
C SER A 403 12.81 -3.11 43.99
N PRO A 404 13.48 -4.04 44.69
CA PRO A 404 12.97 -4.67 45.91
C PRO A 404 12.86 -3.65 47.06
N GLY A 405 11.69 -3.09 47.32
CA GLY A 405 11.40 -2.12 48.36
C GLY A 405 9.93 -1.75 48.45
N GLU A 406 9.54 -0.80 49.26
CA GLU A 406 8.17 -0.27 49.31
C GLU A 406 7.88 0.50 48.00
N VAL A 407 7.37 -0.21 46.99
CA VAL A 407 6.92 0.39 45.74
C VAL A 407 5.44 0.73 45.87
N ALA A 408 5.11 2.01 45.72
CA ALA A 408 3.71 2.44 45.63
C ALA A 408 3.11 1.94 44.30
N VAL A 409 1.96 1.23 44.38
CA VAL A 409 1.23 0.78 43.21
C VAL A 409 0.58 2.01 42.53
N PRO A 410 0.97 2.39 41.32
CA PRO A 410 0.40 3.54 40.61
C PRO A 410 -1.08 3.31 40.26
N ALA A 411 -1.85 4.41 40.14
CA ALA A 411 -3.28 4.34 39.88
C ALA A 411 -3.65 4.03 38.41
N SER A 412 -2.68 4.11 37.49
CA SER A 412 -2.90 3.85 36.08
C SER A 412 -1.65 3.30 35.40
N ILE A 413 -1.83 2.65 34.26
CA ILE A 413 -0.72 2.14 33.45
C ILE A 413 0.23 3.25 32.98
N GLN A 414 -0.28 4.44 32.69
CA GLN A 414 0.54 5.58 32.28
C GLN A 414 1.44 6.05 33.44
N ALA A 415 0.88 6.16 34.65
CA ALA A 415 1.65 6.50 35.84
C ALA A 415 2.70 5.43 36.19
N LEU A 416 2.38 4.15 35.97
CA LEU A 416 3.31 3.03 36.13
C LEU A 416 4.48 3.13 35.15
N LEU A 417 4.19 3.33 33.90
CA LEU A 417 5.22 3.44 32.86
C LEU A 417 6.11 4.68 33.08
N ALA A 418 5.52 5.83 33.44
CA ALA A 418 6.27 7.02 33.78
C ALA A 418 7.22 6.77 34.97
N ALA A 419 6.74 6.13 36.06
CA ALA A 419 7.57 5.78 37.21
C ALA A 419 8.71 4.81 36.82
N ARG A 420 8.47 3.86 35.91
CA ARG A 420 9.49 2.95 35.44
C ARG A 420 10.55 3.65 34.59
N LEU A 421 10.15 4.62 33.74
CA LEU A 421 11.08 5.45 32.97
C LEU A 421 11.95 6.34 33.89
N ASP A 422 11.38 6.84 34.99
CA ASP A 422 12.11 7.66 35.95
C ASP A 422 13.19 6.88 36.76
N GLN A 423 13.08 5.56 36.81
CA GLN A 423 14.09 4.68 37.44
C GLN A 423 15.27 4.35 36.49
N LEU A 424 15.18 4.66 35.21
CA LEU A 424 16.26 4.43 34.24
C LEU A 424 17.45 5.36 34.51
N PRO A 425 18.71 4.90 34.27
CA PRO A 425 19.85 5.79 34.15
C PRO A 425 19.57 6.86 33.09
N LEU A 426 19.93 8.11 33.36
CA LEU A 426 19.62 9.25 32.49
C LEU A 426 20.01 9.04 31.03
N ALA A 427 21.15 8.39 30.76
CA ALA A 427 21.61 8.12 29.40
C ALA A 427 20.74 7.05 28.67
N GLU A 428 20.31 6.00 29.38
CA GLU A 428 19.39 5.00 28.80
C GLU A 428 18.00 5.59 28.55
N ARG A 429 17.48 6.38 29.51
CA ARG A 429 16.23 7.11 29.35
C ARG A 429 16.30 8.03 28.14
N ALA A 430 17.36 8.82 28.01
CA ALA A 430 17.55 9.70 26.86
C ALA A 430 17.60 8.93 25.52
N ALA A 431 18.24 7.77 25.46
CA ALA A 431 18.25 6.94 24.25
C ALA A 431 16.85 6.41 23.91
N LEU A 432 16.07 5.99 24.91
CA LEU A 432 14.69 5.52 24.75
C LEU A 432 13.75 6.64 24.25
N GLU A 433 13.85 7.83 24.84
CA GLU A 433 13.08 9.02 24.47
C GLU A 433 13.37 9.44 23.02
N ARG A 434 14.64 9.35 22.56
CA ARG A 434 15.01 9.64 21.16
C ARG A 434 14.45 8.60 20.19
N GLY A 435 14.50 7.31 20.56
CA GLY A 435 13.86 6.26 19.76
C GLY A 435 12.35 6.46 19.63
N ALA A 436 11.69 7.01 20.65
CA ALA A 436 10.25 7.28 20.66
C ALA A 436 9.83 8.36 19.64
N VAL A 437 10.76 9.23 19.21
CA VAL A 437 10.51 10.26 18.18
C VAL A 437 10.26 9.64 16.82
N GLU A 438 11.04 8.63 16.44
CA GLU A 438 10.85 7.92 15.18
C GLU A 438 9.55 7.11 15.16
N GLY A 439 9.27 6.38 16.22
CA GLY A 439 8.02 5.61 16.30
C GLY A 439 8.10 4.37 17.17
N GLN A 440 7.22 3.42 16.95
CA GLN A 440 7.21 2.15 17.68
C GLN A 440 8.39 1.23 17.27
N VAL A 441 8.80 1.29 16.02
CA VAL A 441 10.07 0.75 15.52
C VAL A 441 10.97 1.94 15.24
N PHE A 442 12.23 1.81 15.63
CA PHE A 442 13.21 2.88 15.44
C PHE A 442 14.59 2.28 15.13
N HIS A 443 15.45 3.08 14.50
CA HIS A 443 16.76 2.65 14.04
C HIS A 443 17.87 3.16 14.97
N GLY A 444 18.86 2.30 15.23
CA GLY A 444 20.01 2.64 16.08
C GLY A 444 20.80 3.82 15.55
N GLY A 445 21.01 3.92 14.23
CA GLY A 445 21.64 5.04 13.57
C GLY A 445 20.88 6.36 13.73
N ALA A 446 19.53 6.30 13.69
CA ALA A 446 18.69 7.47 13.97
C ALA A 446 18.89 7.97 15.41
N VAL A 447 18.83 7.08 16.41
CA VAL A 447 19.06 7.46 17.81
C VAL A 447 20.45 8.06 18.01
N ALA A 448 21.47 7.50 17.37
CA ALA A 448 22.84 8.06 17.41
C ALA A 448 22.92 9.46 16.78
N ALA A 449 22.24 9.69 15.65
CA ALA A 449 22.17 11.01 15.03
C ALA A 449 21.42 12.04 15.89
N LEU A 450 20.43 11.58 16.66
CA LEU A 450 19.69 12.42 17.61
C LEU A 450 20.46 12.68 18.92
N ALA A 451 21.52 11.91 19.20
CA ALA A 451 22.39 12.04 20.37
C ALA A 451 23.87 12.09 19.98
N PRO A 452 24.32 13.08 19.20
CA PRO A 452 25.69 13.10 18.65
C PRO A 452 26.79 13.17 19.72
N ASP A 453 26.44 13.59 20.92
CA ASP A 453 27.37 13.72 22.05
C ASP A 453 27.52 12.42 22.88
N ASP A 454 26.72 11.37 22.58
CA ASP A 454 26.78 10.06 23.29
C ASP A 454 27.26 8.95 22.34
N PRO A 455 28.57 8.62 22.33
CA PRO A 455 29.09 7.54 21.49
C PRO A 455 28.70 6.14 21.96
N GLU A 456 28.09 6.00 23.16
CA GLU A 456 27.71 4.72 23.76
C GLU A 456 26.25 4.31 23.45
N ILE A 457 25.57 4.96 22.51
CA ILE A 457 24.17 4.65 22.13
C ILE A 457 23.94 3.15 21.89
N PRO A 458 24.80 2.40 21.17
CA PRO A 458 24.59 0.95 20.98
C PRO A 458 24.56 0.20 22.34
N SER A 459 25.41 0.57 23.28
CA SER A 459 25.44 -0.03 24.64
C SER A 459 24.18 0.34 25.45
N ARG A 460 23.67 1.60 25.31
CA ARG A 460 22.42 2.03 25.95
C ARG A 460 21.22 1.25 25.43
N LEU A 461 21.12 1.06 24.11
CA LEU A 461 20.04 0.27 23.49
C LEU A 461 20.07 -1.19 23.96
N LEU A 462 21.25 -1.79 24.11
CA LEU A 462 21.38 -3.13 24.71
C LEU A 462 20.94 -3.16 26.19
N GLY A 463 21.23 -2.10 26.95
CA GLY A 463 20.71 -1.94 28.31
C GLY A 463 19.18 -1.95 28.36
N LEU A 464 18.55 -1.24 27.44
CA LEU A 464 17.08 -1.19 27.31
C LEU A 464 16.47 -2.53 26.84
N VAL A 465 17.17 -3.29 25.99
CA VAL A 465 16.76 -4.66 25.61
C VAL A 465 16.78 -5.58 26.82
N ARG A 466 17.84 -5.53 27.65
CA ARG A 466 17.93 -6.32 28.88
C ARG A 466 16.84 -6.00 29.90
N LYS A 467 16.41 -4.75 29.95
CA LYS A 467 15.30 -4.26 30.79
C LYS A 467 13.91 -4.49 30.15
N GLU A 468 13.87 -5.17 29.03
CA GLU A 468 12.64 -5.52 28.32
C GLU A 468 11.74 -4.33 27.95
N LEU A 469 12.33 -3.15 27.76
CA LEU A 469 11.62 -1.96 27.29
C LEU A 469 11.56 -1.90 25.77
N VAL A 470 12.63 -2.39 25.13
CA VAL A 470 12.70 -2.53 23.66
C VAL A 470 13.23 -3.93 23.28
N ARG A 471 13.10 -4.31 22.04
CA ARG A 471 13.62 -5.57 21.49
C ARG A 471 14.17 -5.32 20.09
N PRO A 472 15.16 -6.09 19.60
CA PRO A 472 15.59 -6.05 18.21
C PRO A 472 14.41 -6.33 17.26
N SER A 473 14.42 -5.69 16.09
CA SER A 473 13.38 -5.80 15.06
C SER A 473 14.02 -5.89 13.68
N VAL A 474 13.23 -6.25 12.68
CA VAL A 474 13.68 -6.20 11.28
C VAL A 474 13.79 -4.73 10.88
N ALA A 475 14.93 -4.35 10.32
CA ALA A 475 15.15 -3.00 9.84
C ALA A 475 14.35 -2.74 8.55
N THR A 476 13.79 -1.55 8.45
CA THR A 476 13.12 -1.07 7.23
C THR A 476 14.08 -0.32 6.30
N LEU A 477 15.21 0.12 6.83
CA LEU A 477 16.28 0.79 6.09
C LEU A 477 17.46 -0.17 5.86
N PRO A 478 18.10 -0.15 4.67
CA PRO A 478 19.30 -0.94 4.41
C PRO A 478 20.43 -0.57 5.37
N ASP A 479 21.22 -1.56 5.78
CA ASP A 479 22.43 -1.40 6.60
C ASP A 479 22.20 -0.77 8.00
N GLU A 480 20.96 -0.66 8.47
CA GLU A 480 20.60 -0.14 9.79
C GLU A 480 20.15 -1.25 10.74
N GLU A 481 20.45 -1.06 12.03
CA GLU A 481 19.88 -1.88 13.12
C GLU A 481 18.54 -1.29 13.57
N ALA A 482 17.50 -2.11 13.69
CA ALA A 482 16.21 -1.65 14.17
C ALA A 482 15.84 -2.27 15.53
N PHE A 483 15.17 -1.47 16.33
CA PHE A 483 14.61 -1.85 17.62
C PHE A 483 13.12 -1.52 17.62
N ARG A 484 12.35 -2.29 18.40
CA ARG A 484 10.93 -2.06 18.58
C ARG A 484 10.61 -1.92 20.07
N PHE A 485 9.83 -0.93 20.43
CA PHE A 485 9.25 -0.86 21.78
C PHE A 485 8.43 -2.11 22.07
N ARG A 486 8.60 -2.69 23.27
CA ARG A 486 7.87 -3.90 23.68
C ARG A 486 6.36 -3.68 23.66
N HIS A 487 5.95 -2.48 24.06
CA HIS A 487 4.58 -2.00 23.93
C HIS A 487 4.53 -0.55 23.48
N LEU A 488 3.52 -0.22 22.67
CA LEU A 488 3.31 1.15 22.22
C LEU A 488 3.17 2.14 23.38
N LEU A 489 2.51 1.76 24.46
CA LEU A 489 2.37 2.62 25.66
C LEU A 489 3.71 3.00 26.29
N ILE A 490 4.76 2.17 26.16
CA ILE A 490 6.13 2.54 26.59
C ILE A 490 6.69 3.63 25.69
N ARG A 491 6.49 3.50 24.38
CA ARG A 491 6.85 4.54 23.41
C ARG A 491 6.12 5.86 23.69
N ASP A 492 4.82 5.78 23.90
CA ASP A 492 4.00 6.97 24.15
C ASP A 492 4.45 7.67 25.44
N ALA A 493 4.68 6.91 26.53
CA ALA A 493 5.20 7.45 27.79
C ALA A 493 6.60 8.10 27.63
N ALA A 494 7.50 7.48 26.86
CA ALA A 494 8.82 8.02 26.57
C ALA A 494 8.74 9.30 25.72
N TYR A 495 7.87 9.30 24.71
CA TYR A 495 7.65 10.49 23.87
C TYR A 495 7.01 11.63 24.68
N ASP A 496 6.03 11.34 25.53
CA ASP A 496 5.33 12.33 26.35
C ASP A 496 6.23 12.94 27.44
N ALA A 497 7.25 12.22 27.86
CA ALA A 497 8.26 12.74 28.79
C ALA A 497 9.15 13.84 28.19
N LEU A 498 9.28 13.89 26.84
CA LEU A 498 10.08 14.90 26.16
C LEU A 498 9.41 16.28 26.20
N PRO A 499 10.12 17.36 26.59
CA PRO A 499 9.64 18.73 26.46
C PRO A 499 9.38 19.12 25.00
N LYS A 500 8.35 19.93 24.71
CA LYS A 500 8.01 20.39 23.36
C LYS A 500 9.18 21.03 22.60
N ALA A 501 10.01 21.79 23.31
CA ALA A 501 11.22 22.39 22.71
C ALA A 501 12.20 21.32 22.20
N GLU A 502 12.39 20.26 22.98
CA GLU A 502 13.27 19.15 22.61
C GLU A 502 12.63 18.30 21.50
N ARG A 503 11.31 17.99 21.60
CA ARG A 503 10.58 17.29 20.54
C ARG A 503 10.77 17.99 19.18
N SER A 504 10.64 19.32 19.12
CA SER A 504 10.83 20.08 17.89
C SER A 504 12.20 19.84 17.27
N VAL A 505 13.26 19.94 18.07
CA VAL A 505 14.65 19.76 17.58
C VAL A 505 14.87 18.31 17.15
N LEU A 506 14.36 17.34 17.88
CA LEU A 506 14.52 15.93 17.57
C LEU A 506 13.78 15.53 16.29
N HIS A 507 12.55 15.99 16.09
CA HIS A 507 11.82 15.75 14.85
C HIS A 507 12.52 16.37 13.63
N GLU A 508 13.02 17.61 13.73
CA GLU A 508 13.78 18.25 12.64
C GLU A 508 15.04 17.46 12.29
N ARG A 509 15.83 17.07 13.31
CA ARG A 509 17.05 16.27 13.12
C ARG A 509 16.76 14.87 12.55
N PHE A 510 15.69 14.24 12.99
CA PHE A 510 15.27 12.96 12.46
C PHE A 510 14.89 13.07 10.99
N ALA A 511 14.14 14.08 10.60
CA ALA A 511 13.81 14.34 9.20
C ALA A 511 15.08 14.55 8.35
N ASP A 512 16.04 15.32 8.84
CA ASP A 512 17.33 15.54 8.15
C ASP A 512 18.12 14.23 8.01
N TRP A 513 18.15 13.39 9.04
CA TRP A 513 18.80 12.08 8.98
C TRP A 513 18.09 11.13 7.99
N LEU A 514 16.75 11.06 8.05
CA LEU A 514 15.95 10.18 7.19
C LEU A 514 16.09 10.58 5.71
N ALA A 515 16.14 11.86 5.40
CA ALA A 515 16.36 12.34 4.03
C ALA A 515 17.68 11.81 3.42
N LEU A 516 18.70 11.55 4.25
CA LEU A 516 19.99 11.01 3.81
C LEU A 516 20.02 9.48 3.74
N HIS A 517 19.34 8.80 4.66
CA HIS A 517 19.44 7.33 4.84
C HIS A 517 18.25 6.57 4.26
N GLY A 518 17.12 7.25 4.01
CA GLY A 518 15.88 6.66 3.54
C GLY A 518 15.45 6.98 2.10
N PRO A 519 16.34 7.31 1.13
CA PRO A 519 15.92 7.73 -0.23
C PRO A 519 15.17 6.62 -1.00
N SER A 520 15.26 5.38 -0.54
CA SER A 520 14.55 4.24 -1.13
C SER A 520 13.16 4.00 -0.55
N LEU A 521 12.73 4.78 0.43
CA LEU A 521 11.37 4.68 0.97
C LEU A 521 10.37 5.29 -0.01
N VAL A 522 9.31 4.55 -0.31
CA VAL A 522 8.26 4.99 -1.24
C VAL A 522 7.49 6.18 -0.67
N GLU A 523 7.25 6.19 0.63
CA GLU A 523 6.48 7.20 1.36
C GLU A 523 7.40 8.17 2.14
N LEU A 524 8.58 8.46 1.57
CA LEU A 524 9.57 9.32 2.21
C LEU A 524 9.03 10.73 2.47
N ASP A 525 8.38 11.34 1.49
CA ASP A 525 7.85 12.70 1.65
C ASP A 525 6.75 12.78 2.70
N GLU A 526 5.90 11.77 2.79
CA GLU A 526 4.85 11.66 3.82
C GLU A 526 5.47 11.65 5.22
N ILE A 527 6.52 10.85 5.42
CA ILE A 527 7.21 10.73 6.71
C ILE A 527 7.98 12.03 7.02
N LEU A 528 8.73 12.58 6.05
CA LEU A 528 9.46 13.85 6.23
C LEU A 528 8.49 14.99 6.53
N GLY A 529 7.40 15.08 5.76
CA GLY A 529 6.35 16.08 5.95
C GLY A 529 5.77 16.01 7.36
N TYR A 530 5.42 14.82 7.85
CA TYR A 530 4.93 14.62 9.21
C TYR A 530 5.92 15.12 10.27
N HIS A 531 7.18 14.67 10.23
CA HIS A 531 8.14 15.03 11.27
C HIS A 531 8.47 16.52 11.26
N LEU A 532 8.59 17.14 10.09
CA LEU A 532 8.80 18.59 9.98
C LEU A 532 7.58 19.38 10.46
N GLU A 533 6.36 18.93 10.18
CA GLU A 533 5.13 19.51 10.69
C GLU A 533 5.05 19.41 12.21
N GLN A 534 5.36 18.24 12.82
CA GLN A 534 5.41 18.08 14.28
C GLN A 534 6.44 19.04 14.90
N ALA A 535 7.60 19.20 14.27
CA ALA A 535 8.60 20.16 14.71
C ALA A 535 8.09 21.60 14.66
N ALA A 536 7.40 21.98 13.57
CA ALA A 536 6.80 23.29 13.41
C ALA A 536 5.67 23.53 14.41
N GLN A 537 4.81 22.54 14.62
CA GLN A 537 3.71 22.63 15.58
C GLN A 537 4.21 22.81 17.02
N CYS A 538 5.22 22.02 17.43
CA CYS A 538 5.82 22.18 18.78
C CYS A 538 6.35 23.61 18.98
N ARG A 539 7.03 24.20 18.00
CA ARG A 539 7.50 25.59 18.08
C ARG A 539 6.34 26.59 18.15
N ARG A 540 5.30 26.38 17.36
CA ARG A 540 4.11 27.24 17.32
C ARG A 540 3.40 27.25 18.69
N GLU A 541 3.29 26.09 19.32
CA GLU A 541 2.71 25.93 20.68
C GLU A 541 3.56 26.58 21.77
N LEU A 542 4.86 26.77 21.54
CA LEU A 542 5.78 27.54 22.39
C LEU A 542 5.78 29.05 22.09
N GLY A 543 4.98 29.52 21.11
CA GLY A 543 4.91 30.91 20.68
C GLY A 543 6.02 31.31 19.69
N GLU A 544 6.77 30.35 19.16
CA GLU A 544 7.85 30.55 18.18
C GLU A 544 7.36 30.14 16.80
N ARG A 545 7.51 31.01 15.79
CA ARG A 545 7.25 30.63 14.40
C ARG A 545 8.58 30.40 13.65
N SER A 546 8.58 29.38 12.82
CA SER A 546 9.71 29.04 11.97
C SER A 546 9.27 28.88 10.52
N PRO A 547 9.15 30.00 9.76
CA PRO A 547 8.65 29.95 8.38
C PRO A 547 9.39 28.94 7.49
N LYS A 548 10.72 28.86 7.60
CA LYS A 548 11.51 27.91 6.81
C LYS A 548 11.19 26.45 7.13
N LEU A 549 10.86 26.13 8.37
CA LEU A 549 10.45 24.78 8.78
C LEU A 549 9.04 24.46 8.28
N GLU A 550 8.13 25.45 8.38
CA GLU A 550 6.76 25.36 7.86
C GLU A 550 6.79 25.15 6.33
N GLU A 551 7.62 25.90 5.58
CA GLU A 551 7.82 25.74 4.14
C GLU A 551 8.38 24.36 3.77
N ARG A 552 9.38 23.86 4.50
CA ARG A 552 9.94 22.50 4.28
C ARG A 552 8.88 21.43 4.49
N ALA A 553 8.12 21.50 5.58
CA ALA A 553 7.04 20.57 5.86
C ALA A 553 5.98 20.59 4.75
N ALA A 554 5.54 21.79 4.36
CA ALA A 554 4.54 21.96 3.31
C ALA A 554 5.02 21.47 1.94
N SER A 555 6.29 21.65 1.60
CA SER A 555 6.88 21.12 0.36
C SER A 555 6.75 19.61 0.27
N HIS A 556 7.13 18.88 1.33
CA HIS A 556 7.02 17.42 1.37
C HIS A 556 5.55 16.96 1.39
N LEU A 557 4.70 17.58 2.22
CA LEU A 557 3.26 17.26 2.25
C LEU A 557 2.59 17.55 0.90
N GLY A 558 2.94 18.66 0.25
CA GLY A 558 2.43 19.04 -1.07
C GLY A 558 2.86 18.05 -2.17
N ALA A 559 4.12 17.60 -2.14
CA ALA A 559 4.63 16.59 -3.07
C ALA A 559 3.92 15.24 -2.87
N ALA A 560 3.75 14.81 -1.61
CA ALA A 560 2.99 13.60 -1.26
C ALA A 560 1.53 13.70 -1.70
N GLY A 561 0.88 14.83 -1.43
CA GLY A 561 -0.50 15.10 -1.84
C GLY A 561 -0.69 15.11 -3.36
N ALA A 562 0.27 15.66 -4.11
CA ALA A 562 0.24 15.62 -5.57
C ALA A 562 0.35 14.16 -6.10
N ARG A 563 1.20 13.33 -5.48
CA ARG A 563 1.26 11.88 -5.81
C ARG A 563 -0.04 11.17 -5.48
N ALA A 564 -0.69 11.52 -4.37
CA ALA A 564 -1.97 10.95 -3.99
C ALA A 564 -3.07 11.30 -5.00
N VAL A 565 -3.12 12.55 -5.52
CA VAL A 565 -4.01 12.94 -6.64
C VAL A 565 -3.77 12.05 -7.86
N THR A 566 -2.52 11.90 -8.27
CA THR A 566 -2.15 11.06 -9.43
C THR A 566 -2.58 9.59 -9.27
N ARG A 567 -2.59 9.08 -8.03
CA ARG A 567 -3.06 7.71 -7.70
C ARG A 567 -4.57 7.60 -7.51
N ASN A 568 -5.30 8.70 -7.62
CA ASN A 568 -6.73 8.80 -7.30
C ASN A 568 -7.04 8.42 -5.84
N ASP A 569 -6.08 8.62 -4.93
CA ASP A 569 -6.27 8.49 -3.48
C ASP A 569 -6.78 9.81 -2.91
N ALA A 570 -8.06 10.04 -3.08
CA ALA A 570 -8.70 11.32 -2.76
C ALA A 570 -8.63 11.66 -1.25
N HIS A 571 -8.68 10.65 -0.38
CA HIS A 571 -8.61 10.86 1.07
C HIS A 571 -7.21 11.31 1.51
N ALA A 572 -6.16 10.60 1.10
CA ALA A 572 -4.79 11.01 1.40
C ALA A 572 -4.45 12.37 0.75
N ALA A 573 -4.85 12.58 -0.52
CA ALA A 573 -4.66 13.86 -1.20
C ALA A 573 -5.31 15.02 -0.43
N GLY A 574 -6.57 14.87 -0.02
CA GLY A 574 -7.31 15.87 0.75
C GLY A 574 -6.64 16.20 2.09
N SER A 575 -6.20 15.19 2.85
CA SER A 575 -5.51 15.40 4.13
C SER A 575 -4.15 16.08 3.94
N LEU A 576 -3.30 15.57 3.07
CA LEU A 576 -1.93 16.08 2.86
C LEU A 576 -1.92 17.50 2.28
N LEU A 577 -2.75 17.79 1.27
CA LEU A 577 -2.80 19.11 0.62
C LEU A 577 -3.41 20.18 1.54
N ARG A 578 -4.41 19.82 2.35
CA ARG A 578 -4.97 20.72 3.36
C ARG A 578 -3.90 21.11 4.39
N ARG A 579 -3.17 20.12 4.94
CA ARG A 579 -2.07 20.37 5.89
C ARG A 579 -0.95 21.22 5.27
N ALA A 580 -0.59 20.97 4.02
CA ALA A 580 0.38 21.78 3.29
C ALA A 580 -0.10 23.23 3.15
N ALA A 581 -1.35 23.46 2.75
CA ALA A 581 -1.91 24.79 2.59
C ALA A 581 -2.04 25.56 3.92
N GLU A 582 -2.30 24.87 5.05
CA GLU A 582 -2.37 25.47 6.39
C GLU A 582 -0.97 25.92 6.92
N LEU A 583 0.11 25.30 6.47
CA LEU A 583 1.47 25.67 6.83
C LEU A 583 2.03 26.82 5.99
N LEU A 584 1.57 26.97 4.75
CA LEU A 584 2.07 27.96 3.81
C LEU A 584 1.47 29.37 4.05
N PRO A 585 2.27 30.41 3.93
CA PRO A 585 1.74 31.78 3.87
C PRO A 585 0.93 31.98 2.58
N ALA A 586 0.12 33.05 2.54
CA ALA A 586 -0.56 33.46 1.31
C ALA A 586 0.49 33.69 0.19
N GLY A 587 0.33 32.99 -0.93
CA GLY A 587 1.29 33.03 -2.04
C GLY A 587 1.07 31.90 -3.04
N PRO A 588 1.92 31.80 -4.10
CA PRO A 588 1.71 30.87 -5.21
C PRO A 588 1.73 29.39 -4.79
N GLU A 589 2.64 29.00 -3.89
CA GLU A 589 2.74 27.60 -3.44
C GLU A 589 1.47 27.16 -2.69
N ARG A 590 0.90 28.05 -1.85
CA ARG A 590 -0.37 27.79 -1.17
C ARG A 590 -1.52 27.68 -2.17
N ALA A 591 -1.55 28.52 -3.17
CA ALA A 591 -2.59 28.50 -4.20
C ALA A 591 -2.54 27.21 -5.05
N ILE A 592 -1.34 26.73 -5.40
CA ILE A 592 -1.16 25.46 -6.10
C ILE A 592 -1.65 24.29 -5.23
N ALA A 593 -1.31 24.30 -3.94
CA ALA A 593 -1.77 23.25 -3.01
C ALA A 593 -3.30 23.26 -2.88
N LEU A 594 -3.93 24.44 -2.76
CA LEU A 594 -5.39 24.60 -2.72
C LEU A 594 -6.06 24.22 -4.03
N GLY A 595 -5.46 24.53 -5.18
CA GLY A 595 -5.95 24.12 -6.49
C GLY A 595 -6.03 22.59 -6.60
N ARG A 596 -4.97 21.88 -6.21
CA ARG A 596 -4.97 20.41 -6.16
C ARG A 596 -5.90 19.85 -5.09
N LEU A 597 -6.09 20.56 -3.96
CA LEU A 597 -7.06 20.19 -2.93
C LEU A 597 -8.49 20.24 -3.48
N GLY A 598 -8.79 21.21 -4.35
CA GLY A 598 -10.07 21.31 -5.05
C GLY A 598 -10.36 20.03 -5.87
N LEU A 599 -9.35 19.51 -6.60
CA LEU A 599 -9.49 18.22 -7.31
C LEU A 599 -9.72 17.04 -6.36
N ALA A 600 -9.03 17.00 -5.21
CA ALA A 600 -9.23 15.94 -4.23
C ALA A 600 -10.66 15.97 -3.64
N TYR A 601 -11.19 17.16 -3.39
CA TYR A 601 -12.57 17.30 -2.90
C TYR A 601 -13.62 16.95 -3.97
N GLU A 602 -13.36 17.27 -5.24
CA GLU A 602 -14.19 16.83 -6.36
C GLU A 602 -14.30 15.30 -6.41
N LEU A 603 -13.16 14.60 -6.35
CA LEU A 603 -13.12 13.13 -6.34
C LEU A 603 -13.90 12.52 -5.16
N LEU A 604 -14.00 13.23 -4.04
CA LEU A 604 -14.80 12.86 -2.87
C LEU A 604 -16.28 13.26 -2.99
N GLY A 605 -16.70 13.89 -4.11
CA GLY A 605 -18.05 14.46 -4.29
C GLY A 605 -18.35 15.68 -3.40
N ARG A 606 -17.32 16.29 -2.80
CA ARG A 606 -17.42 17.42 -1.88
C ARG A 606 -17.29 18.74 -2.65
N PHE A 607 -18.23 19.01 -3.57
CA PHE A 607 -18.14 20.17 -4.49
C PHE A 607 -18.11 21.51 -3.78
N GLU A 608 -18.87 21.69 -2.70
CA GLU A 608 -18.86 22.94 -1.91
C GLU A 608 -17.47 23.26 -1.34
N ASP A 609 -16.79 22.26 -0.79
CA ASP A 609 -15.43 22.40 -0.27
C ASP A 609 -14.41 22.62 -1.39
N ALA A 610 -14.63 22.00 -2.56
CA ALA A 610 -13.80 22.20 -3.74
C ALA A 610 -13.89 23.66 -4.22
N TYR A 611 -15.09 24.21 -4.36
CA TYR A 611 -15.30 25.60 -4.74
C TYR A 611 -14.65 26.57 -3.76
N ALA A 612 -14.82 26.35 -2.46
CA ALA A 612 -14.21 27.18 -1.43
C ALA A 612 -12.67 27.19 -1.49
N ALA A 613 -12.07 26.03 -1.71
CA ALA A 613 -10.61 25.90 -1.84
C ALA A 613 -10.09 26.59 -3.11
N LEU A 614 -10.80 26.47 -4.23
CA LEU A 614 -10.44 27.09 -5.51
C LEU A 614 -10.61 28.61 -5.46
N ASP A 615 -11.66 29.14 -4.83
CA ASP A 615 -11.86 30.56 -4.62
C ASP A 615 -10.74 31.18 -3.76
N ASP A 616 -10.34 30.50 -2.67
CA ASP A 616 -9.20 30.92 -1.85
C ASP A 616 -7.90 30.91 -2.68
N ALA A 617 -7.67 29.88 -3.48
CA ALA A 617 -6.53 29.80 -4.38
C ALA A 617 -6.49 30.96 -5.41
N MET A 618 -7.61 31.29 -6.04
CA MET A 618 -7.72 32.37 -7.00
C MET A 618 -7.52 33.74 -6.37
N SER A 619 -7.75 33.88 -5.07
CA SER A 619 -7.58 35.16 -4.34
C SER A 619 -6.12 35.49 -3.98
N THR A 620 -5.14 34.64 -4.37
CA THR A 620 -3.74 34.70 -3.88
C THR A 620 -2.97 35.98 -4.23
N GLY A 621 -3.37 36.70 -5.24
CA GLY A 621 -2.67 37.90 -5.77
C GLY A 621 -1.49 37.57 -6.70
N ASP A 622 -1.11 36.31 -6.87
CA ASP A 622 -0.18 35.82 -7.89
C ASP A 622 -0.99 35.37 -9.12
N ASP A 623 -0.75 36.01 -10.27
CA ASP A 623 -1.57 35.83 -11.47
C ASP A 623 -1.41 34.47 -12.11
N ASP A 624 -0.20 33.86 -12.03
CA ASP A 624 0.08 32.52 -12.57
C ASP A 624 -0.58 31.44 -11.73
N ALA A 625 -0.39 31.45 -10.40
CA ALA A 625 -1.02 30.50 -9.49
C ALA A 625 -2.55 30.60 -9.44
N ALA A 626 -3.09 31.84 -9.53
CA ALA A 626 -4.52 32.05 -9.65
C ALA A 626 -5.08 31.47 -10.95
N ALA A 627 -4.33 31.54 -12.05
CA ALA A 627 -4.74 30.92 -13.31
C ALA A 627 -4.71 29.39 -13.26
N PHE A 628 -3.74 28.82 -12.57
CA PHE A 628 -3.73 27.38 -12.33
C PHE A 628 -5.02 26.91 -11.64
N ALA A 629 -5.40 27.58 -10.54
CA ALA A 629 -6.65 27.28 -9.82
C ALA A 629 -7.90 27.54 -10.68
N PHE A 630 -7.89 28.60 -11.49
CA PHE A 630 -8.98 28.93 -12.41
C PHE A 630 -9.21 27.79 -13.44
N PHE A 631 -8.17 27.26 -14.06
CA PHE A 631 -8.34 26.16 -15.02
C PHE A 631 -8.93 24.92 -14.36
N ILE A 632 -8.52 24.60 -13.14
CA ILE A 632 -9.11 23.51 -12.36
C ILE A 632 -10.58 23.80 -12.04
N SER A 633 -10.91 25.04 -11.65
CA SER A 633 -12.29 25.39 -11.29
C SER A 633 -13.26 25.20 -12.45
N LEU A 634 -12.83 25.45 -13.70
CA LEU A 634 -13.65 25.21 -14.89
C LEU A 634 -14.02 23.73 -15.07
N VAL A 635 -13.10 22.82 -14.77
CA VAL A 635 -13.35 21.36 -14.84
C VAL A 635 -14.29 20.94 -13.71
N VAL A 636 -14.02 21.39 -12.47
CA VAL A 636 -14.83 21.07 -11.29
C VAL A 636 -16.27 21.58 -11.44
N HIS A 637 -16.47 22.80 -11.93
CA HIS A 637 -17.79 23.33 -12.23
C HIS A 637 -18.46 22.57 -13.39
N GLY A 638 -17.71 22.21 -14.42
CA GLY A 638 -18.23 21.42 -15.54
C GLY A 638 -18.83 20.08 -15.07
N HIS A 639 -18.17 19.41 -14.13
CA HIS A 639 -18.66 18.14 -13.56
C HIS A 639 -19.78 18.35 -12.54
N GLY A 640 -19.69 19.39 -11.67
CA GLY A 640 -20.68 19.65 -10.63
C GLY A 640 -22.00 20.21 -11.16
N ASP A 641 -21.94 21.18 -12.07
CA ASP A 641 -23.12 21.91 -12.59
C ASP A 641 -23.65 21.32 -13.91
N GLY A 642 -22.88 20.39 -14.54
CA GLY A 642 -23.24 19.74 -15.81
C GLY A 642 -23.22 20.70 -17.02
N VAL A 643 -22.55 21.84 -16.93
CA VAL A 643 -22.49 22.86 -18.00
C VAL A 643 -21.10 22.90 -18.61
N ILE A 644 -20.95 22.46 -19.84
CA ILE A 644 -19.70 22.55 -20.61
C ILE A 644 -20.04 23.17 -21.98
N GLY A 645 -19.86 24.47 -22.09
CA GLY A 645 -20.26 25.24 -23.27
C GLY A 645 -19.10 26.00 -23.91
N PRO A 646 -19.33 26.66 -25.08
CA PRO A 646 -18.37 27.51 -25.76
C PRO A 646 -17.83 28.66 -24.88
N GLU A 647 -18.55 29.07 -23.87
CA GLU A 647 -18.14 30.12 -22.92
C GLU A 647 -16.92 29.69 -22.09
N ILE A 648 -16.86 28.41 -21.70
CA ILE A 648 -15.72 27.84 -20.97
C ILE A 648 -14.48 27.79 -21.87
N GLU A 649 -14.64 27.43 -23.15
CA GLU A 649 -13.55 27.47 -24.11
C GLU A 649 -12.99 28.89 -24.26
N GLU A 650 -13.90 29.92 -24.46
CA GLU A 650 -13.49 31.29 -24.62
C GLU A 650 -12.77 31.82 -23.36
N ALA A 651 -13.30 31.53 -22.17
CA ALA A 651 -12.71 31.89 -20.90
C ALA A 651 -11.32 31.25 -20.70
N THR A 652 -11.18 29.96 -21.01
CA THR A 652 -9.91 29.24 -20.92
C THR A 652 -8.86 29.86 -21.84
N ARG A 653 -9.23 30.07 -23.10
CA ARG A 653 -8.34 30.66 -24.13
C ARG A 653 -7.92 32.09 -23.73
N ALA A 654 -8.88 32.94 -23.37
CA ALA A 654 -8.60 34.30 -22.94
C ALA A 654 -7.66 34.33 -21.73
N ARG A 655 -7.82 33.39 -20.79
CA ARG A 655 -6.94 33.32 -19.63
C ARG A 655 -5.52 32.88 -20.00
N ILE A 656 -5.34 31.89 -20.87
CA ILE A 656 -4.02 31.46 -21.38
C ILE A 656 -3.34 32.65 -22.08
N ASP A 657 -4.05 33.34 -22.97
CA ASP A 657 -3.51 34.48 -23.71
C ASP A 657 -3.11 35.66 -22.80
N SER A 658 -3.82 35.86 -21.70
CA SER A 658 -3.52 36.94 -20.74
C SER A 658 -2.22 36.73 -19.94
N LEU A 659 -1.81 35.49 -19.74
CA LEU A 659 -0.61 35.14 -18.97
C LEU A 659 0.71 35.47 -19.70
N GLY A 660 0.72 35.39 -21.03
CA GLY A 660 1.87 35.75 -21.85
C GLY A 660 3.13 34.89 -21.58
N ALA A 661 4.29 35.48 -21.77
CA ALA A 661 5.58 34.77 -21.66
C ALA A 661 6.04 34.55 -20.20
N ALA A 662 5.32 35.06 -19.21
CA ALA A 662 5.67 34.93 -17.78
C ALA A 662 5.02 33.68 -17.11
N ALA A 663 4.11 33.01 -17.81
CA ALA A 663 3.43 31.82 -17.30
C ALA A 663 4.38 30.66 -17.06
N SER A 664 4.18 29.96 -15.94
CA SER A 664 4.90 28.72 -15.64
C SER A 664 4.44 27.58 -16.55
N ASP A 665 5.36 26.63 -16.79
CA ASP A 665 5.03 25.42 -17.53
C ASP A 665 3.90 24.61 -16.85
N LEU A 666 3.80 24.63 -15.52
CA LEU A 666 2.74 23.99 -14.75
C LEU A 666 1.36 24.58 -15.10
N THR A 667 1.23 25.90 -15.06
CA THR A 667 -0.02 26.62 -15.33
C THR A 667 -0.43 26.48 -16.78
N LEU A 668 0.53 26.58 -17.72
CA LEU A 668 0.26 26.36 -19.13
C LEU A 668 -0.15 24.93 -19.45
N ALA A 669 0.47 23.92 -18.80
CA ALA A 669 0.05 22.54 -18.94
C ALA A 669 -1.41 22.36 -18.51
N CYS A 670 -1.79 22.87 -17.34
CA CYS A 670 -3.15 22.80 -16.83
C CYS A 670 -4.14 23.47 -17.80
N GLY A 671 -3.83 24.69 -18.25
CA GLY A 671 -4.68 25.44 -19.16
C GLY A 671 -4.88 24.75 -20.52
N TYR A 672 -3.80 24.23 -21.13
CA TYR A 672 -3.90 23.55 -22.42
C TYR A 672 -4.60 22.18 -22.31
N VAL A 673 -4.42 21.45 -21.21
CA VAL A 673 -5.14 20.19 -20.95
C VAL A 673 -6.63 20.46 -20.78
N THR A 674 -6.99 21.48 -19.99
CA THR A 674 -8.38 21.91 -19.81
C THR A 674 -8.99 22.34 -21.14
N LEU A 675 -8.28 23.16 -21.92
CA LEU A 675 -8.76 23.63 -23.23
C LEU A 675 -8.99 22.44 -24.19
N GLY A 676 -8.04 21.51 -24.24
CA GLY A 676 -8.17 20.30 -25.07
C GLY A 676 -9.35 19.42 -24.66
N LEU A 677 -9.62 19.28 -23.37
CA LEU A 677 -10.77 18.53 -22.87
C LEU A 677 -12.11 19.19 -23.22
N VAL A 678 -12.22 20.50 -23.02
CA VAL A 678 -13.43 21.29 -23.39
C VAL A 678 -13.69 21.21 -24.89
N GLN A 679 -12.65 21.35 -25.72
CA GLN A 679 -12.77 21.24 -27.18
C GLN A 679 -13.18 19.85 -27.65
N PHE A 680 -12.69 18.81 -26.99
CA PHE A 680 -13.17 17.44 -27.21
C PHE A 680 -14.70 17.38 -27.00
N TRP A 681 -15.22 17.83 -25.86
CA TRP A 681 -16.66 17.81 -25.60
C TRP A 681 -17.47 18.67 -26.59
N LEU A 682 -16.89 19.74 -27.10
CA LEU A 682 -17.52 20.57 -28.14
C LEU A 682 -17.39 20.01 -29.57
N GLY A 683 -16.82 18.81 -29.73
CA GLY A 683 -16.67 18.15 -31.05
C GLY A 683 -15.51 18.68 -31.90
N ARG A 684 -14.61 19.50 -31.36
CA ARG A 684 -13.46 20.10 -32.08
C ARG A 684 -12.21 19.27 -31.87
N ILE A 685 -12.17 18.13 -32.53
CA ILE A 685 -11.15 17.08 -32.29
C ILE A 685 -9.74 17.53 -32.71
N GLY A 686 -9.59 18.24 -33.82
CA GLY A 686 -8.31 18.75 -34.30
C GLY A 686 -7.68 19.70 -33.28
N ASP A 687 -8.46 20.69 -32.81
CA ASP A 687 -8.04 21.64 -31.78
C ASP A 687 -7.73 20.95 -30.46
N ALA A 688 -8.56 19.99 -30.04
CA ALA A 688 -8.37 19.20 -28.81
C ALA A 688 -7.03 18.46 -28.81
N LEU A 689 -6.69 17.82 -29.93
CA LEU A 689 -5.42 17.09 -30.09
C LEU A 689 -4.21 18.03 -30.08
N GLU A 690 -4.31 19.19 -30.76
CA GLU A 690 -3.27 20.20 -30.78
C GLU A 690 -2.98 20.73 -29.37
N HIS A 691 -4.04 21.15 -28.65
CA HIS A 691 -3.88 21.71 -27.32
C HIS A 691 -3.45 20.66 -26.27
N ALA A 692 -3.98 19.43 -26.33
CA ALA A 692 -3.50 18.35 -25.48
C ALA A 692 -2.01 18.02 -25.74
N THR A 693 -1.53 18.18 -26.99
CA THR A 693 -0.11 18.02 -27.32
C THR A 693 0.75 19.12 -26.71
N ARG A 694 0.30 20.38 -26.77
CA ARG A 694 0.96 21.50 -26.08
C ARG A 694 0.95 21.30 -24.56
N GLY A 695 -0.20 20.88 -24.01
CA GLY A 695 -0.33 20.54 -22.59
C GLY A 695 0.69 19.49 -22.16
N LEU A 696 0.87 18.42 -22.95
CA LEU A 696 1.85 17.36 -22.70
C LEU A 696 3.30 17.88 -22.70
N GLU A 697 3.66 18.76 -23.66
CA GLU A 697 4.98 19.37 -23.69
C GLU A 697 5.28 20.23 -22.48
N HIS A 698 4.32 21.03 -22.02
CA HIS A 698 4.43 21.85 -20.83
C HIS A 698 4.47 20.98 -19.56
N ALA A 699 3.63 19.96 -19.43
CA ALA A 699 3.61 19.03 -18.32
C ALA A 699 4.97 18.32 -18.11
N ARG A 700 5.60 17.90 -19.20
CA ARG A 700 6.95 17.29 -19.17
C ARG A 700 8.03 18.28 -18.72
N ARG A 701 7.97 19.56 -19.12
CA ARG A 701 8.90 20.59 -18.66
C ARG A 701 8.67 20.97 -17.20
N ALA A 702 7.43 20.90 -16.75
CA ALA A 702 7.06 21.10 -15.34
C ALA A 702 7.35 19.87 -14.46
N GLU A 703 7.74 18.74 -15.05
CA GLU A 703 7.91 17.44 -14.39
C GLU A 703 6.64 16.98 -13.63
N ASP A 704 5.45 17.44 -14.09
CA ASP A 704 4.17 17.12 -13.48
C ASP A 704 3.51 15.91 -14.17
N ARG A 705 3.57 14.78 -13.50
CA ARG A 705 3.07 13.50 -14.03
C ARG A 705 1.55 13.45 -14.13
N ASP A 706 0.80 14.11 -13.23
CA ASP A 706 -0.65 14.12 -13.29
C ASP A 706 -1.15 14.79 -14.57
N LEU A 707 -0.62 15.99 -14.87
CA LEU A 707 -0.96 16.71 -16.10
C LEU A 707 -0.43 16.00 -17.36
N GLU A 708 0.74 15.34 -17.30
CA GLU A 708 1.22 14.49 -18.39
C GLU A 708 0.21 13.39 -18.72
N HIS A 709 -0.34 12.71 -17.70
CA HIS A 709 -1.32 11.65 -17.89
C HIS A 709 -2.64 12.19 -18.44
N LYS A 710 -3.16 13.26 -17.86
CA LYS A 710 -4.39 13.90 -18.33
C LYS A 710 -4.28 14.31 -19.81
N ALA A 711 -3.13 14.86 -20.21
CA ALA A 711 -2.88 15.21 -21.60
C ALA A 711 -2.89 13.97 -22.53
N LEU A 712 -2.27 12.87 -22.12
CA LEU A 712 -2.27 11.60 -22.88
C LEU A 712 -3.66 10.98 -22.99
N VAL A 713 -4.47 11.07 -21.94
CA VAL A 713 -5.87 10.61 -21.97
C VAL A 713 -6.68 11.45 -22.94
N VAL A 714 -6.58 12.80 -22.90
CA VAL A 714 -7.28 13.69 -23.84
C VAL A 714 -6.86 13.40 -25.29
N GLN A 715 -5.55 13.16 -25.55
CA GLN A 715 -5.08 12.75 -26.87
C GLN A 715 -5.70 11.40 -27.29
N GLY A 716 -5.77 10.43 -26.38
CA GLY A 716 -6.31 9.09 -26.65
C GLY A 716 -7.78 9.13 -27.06
N ILE A 717 -8.62 9.86 -26.32
CA ILE A 717 -10.05 10.00 -26.64
C ILE A 717 -10.23 10.79 -27.93
N ALA A 718 -9.48 11.86 -28.15
CA ALA A 718 -9.53 12.64 -29.38
C ALA A 718 -9.13 11.80 -30.61
N LYS A 719 -8.07 11.02 -30.52
CA LYS A 719 -7.66 10.07 -31.57
C LYS A 719 -8.70 9.00 -31.84
N THR A 720 -9.36 8.48 -30.79
CA THR A 720 -10.37 7.43 -30.90
C THR A 720 -11.59 7.91 -31.72
N HIS A 721 -12.06 9.12 -31.47
CA HIS A 721 -13.26 9.64 -32.14
C HIS A 721 -12.98 10.45 -33.42
N GLY A 722 -11.79 11.02 -33.55
CA GLY A 722 -11.38 11.87 -34.67
C GLY A 722 -10.89 11.08 -35.91
N PRO A 723 -10.23 11.78 -36.83
CA PRO A 723 -9.79 11.21 -38.10
C PRO A 723 -8.56 10.30 -38.00
N THR A 724 -7.91 10.22 -36.85
CA THR A 724 -6.70 9.39 -36.66
C THR A 724 -6.99 7.93 -36.99
N PRO A 725 -6.18 7.28 -37.88
CA PRO A 725 -6.35 5.88 -38.19
C PRO A 725 -6.24 4.95 -36.99
N TRP A 726 -7.01 3.87 -36.94
CA TRP A 726 -7.08 2.95 -35.81
C TRP A 726 -5.74 2.30 -35.43
N ASN A 727 -4.82 2.09 -36.40
CA ASN A 727 -3.49 1.59 -36.07
C ASN A 727 -2.68 2.60 -35.22
N GLU A 728 -2.81 3.91 -35.47
CA GLU A 728 -2.14 4.95 -34.69
C GLU A 728 -2.81 5.13 -33.31
N VAL A 729 -4.13 4.87 -33.21
CA VAL A 729 -4.83 4.80 -31.92
C VAL A 729 -4.25 3.66 -31.10
N ILE A 730 -4.03 2.47 -31.68
CA ILE A 730 -3.44 1.32 -30.99
C ILE A 730 -2.01 1.64 -30.50
N GLU A 731 -1.17 2.26 -31.32
CA GLU A 731 0.20 2.67 -30.94
C GLU A 731 0.18 3.65 -29.75
N HIS A 732 -0.79 4.56 -29.74
CA HIS A 732 -0.97 5.48 -28.62
C HIS A 732 -1.42 4.75 -27.34
N VAL A 733 -2.37 3.81 -27.47
CA VAL A 733 -2.84 2.96 -26.38
C VAL A 733 -1.70 2.10 -25.83
N ASP A 734 -0.84 1.51 -26.67
CA ASP A 734 0.35 0.77 -26.27
C ASP A 734 1.30 1.64 -25.41
N THR A 735 1.46 2.91 -25.80
CA THR A 735 2.25 3.88 -25.03
C THR A 735 1.61 4.15 -23.65
N MET A 736 0.30 4.37 -23.60
CA MET A 736 -0.44 4.60 -22.35
C MET A 736 -0.34 3.39 -21.42
N GLU A 737 -0.52 2.17 -21.94
CA GLU A 737 -0.42 0.92 -21.15
C GLU A 737 1.00 0.69 -20.60
N THR A 738 2.04 1.03 -21.39
CA THR A 738 3.43 0.97 -20.89
C THR A 738 3.67 1.90 -19.71
N LEU A 739 2.95 3.02 -19.64
CA LEU A 739 2.97 3.96 -18.53
C LEU A 739 2.03 3.57 -17.37
N GLY A 740 1.26 2.49 -17.54
CA GLY A 740 0.26 2.05 -16.55
C GLY A 740 -1.02 2.90 -16.55
N LEU A 741 -1.29 3.65 -17.63
CA LEU A 741 -2.46 4.51 -17.73
C LEU A 741 -3.71 3.73 -18.12
N PRO A 742 -4.89 4.11 -17.58
CA PRO A 742 -6.15 3.52 -18.00
C PRO A 742 -6.44 3.87 -19.47
N THR A 743 -6.70 2.87 -20.28
CA THR A 743 -7.03 3.02 -21.71
C THR A 743 -8.52 2.89 -21.98
N GLY A 744 -9.32 2.56 -20.95
CA GLY A 744 -10.77 2.36 -21.09
C GLY A 744 -11.10 1.43 -22.27
N SER A 745 -12.14 1.78 -23.01
CA SER A 745 -12.57 1.04 -24.19
C SER A 745 -11.78 1.32 -25.49
N MET A 746 -10.77 2.21 -25.46
CA MET A 746 -10.05 2.63 -26.67
C MET A 746 -9.48 1.43 -27.45
N ARG A 747 -8.79 0.51 -26.77
CA ARG A 747 -8.25 -0.71 -27.39
C ARG A 747 -9.36 -1.61 -27.93
N ALA A 748 -10.39 -1.85 -27.12
CA ALA A 748 -11.48 -2.73 -27.51
C ALA A 748 -12.25 -2.17 -28.72
N SER A 749 -12.49 -0.85 -28.76
CA SER A 749 -13.11 -0.15 -29.88
C SER A 749 -12.25 -0.23 -31.16
N ALA A 750 -10.93 0.00 -31.02
CA ALA A 750 -10.03 -0.07 -32.18
C ALA A 750 -9.96 -1.49 -32.77
N VAL A 751 -9.95 -2.51 -31.93
CA VAL A 751 -9.96 -3.93 -32.33
C VAL A 751 -11.28 -4.29 -33.02
N ALA A 752 -12.43 -3.84 -32.47
CA ALA A 752 -13.75 -4.02 -33.08
C ALA A 752 -13.84 -3.34 -34.46
N ALA A 753 -13.39 -2.09 -34.57
CA ALA A 753 -13.39 -1.33 -35.82
C ALA A 753 -12.61 -2.03 -36.95
N GLN A 754 -11.56 -2.77 -36.61
CA GLN A 754 -10.79 -3.59 -37.54
C GLN A 754 -11.48 -4.92 -37.92
N GLY A 755 -12.67 -5.22 -37.39
CA GLY A 755 -13.44 -6.44 -37.64
C GLY A 755 -13.05 -7.64 -36.75
N ARG A 756 -12.23 -7.45 -35.70
CA ARG A 756 -11.80 -8.50 -34.75
C ARG A 756 -12.79 -8.59 -33.59
N ILE A 757 -14.04 -8.95 -33.89
CA ILE A 757 -15.18 -8.84 -32.96
C ILE A 757 -15.03 -9.72 -31.71
N GLU A 758 -14.62 -10.99 -31.85
CA GLU A 758 -14.49 -11.90 -30.68
C GLU A 758 -13.39 -11.43 -29.70
N GLU A 759 -12.30 -10.90 -30.24
CA GLU A 759 -11.24 -10.33 -29.39
C GLU A 759 -11.71 -9.08 -28.67
N SER A 760 -12.44 -8.19 -29.33
CA SER A 760 -13.03 -7.02 -28.71
C SER A 760 -14.02 -7.41 -27.59
N ARG A 761 -14.85 -8.44 -27.82
CA ARG A 761 -15.78 -8.96 -26.78
C ARG A 761 -15.04 -9.39 -25.51
N LEU A 762 -13.92 -10.07 -25.65
CA LEU A 762 -13.08 -10.45 -24.50
C LEU A 762 -12.52 -9.22 -23.78
N LEU A 763 -11.96 -8.26 -24.52
CA LEU A 763 -11.42 -7.03 -23.96
C LEU A 763 -12.48 -6.22 -23.20
N TYR A 764 -13.68 -6.04 -23.77
CA TYR A 764 -14.79 -5.38 -23.05
C TYR A 764 -15.25 -6.18 -21.82
N THR A 765 -15.28 -7.49 -21.89
CA THR A 765 -15.66 -8.32 -20.74
C THR A 765 -14.65 -8.17 -19.61
N GLU A 766 -13.36 -8.14 -19.91
CA GLU A 766 -12.29 -7.91 -18.93
C GLU A 766 -12.33 -6.49 -18.38
N LEU A 767 -12.56 -5.48 -19.23
CA LEU A 767 -12.70 -4.09 -18.82
C LEU A 767 -13.86 -3.89 -17.84
N VAL A 768 -15.08 -4.33 -18.22
CA VAL A 768 -16.28 -4.20 -17.39
C VAL A 768 -16.12 -4.97 -16.06
N ARG A 769 -15.53 -6.17 -16.11
CA ARG A 769 -15.21 -6.94 -14.90
C ARG A 769 -14.23 -6.17 -14.00
N GLY A 770 -13.15 -5.63 -14.57
CA GLY A 770 -12.15 -4.87 -13.84
C GLY A 770 -12.72 -3.60 -13.21
N LEU A 771 -13.57 -2.87 -13.92
CA LEU A 771 -14.27 -1.69 -13.40
C LEU A 771 -15.25 -2.05 -12.26
N THR A 772 -15.99 -3.14 -12.43
CA THR A 772 -16.93 -3.64 -11.40
C THR A 772 -16.17 -4.09 -10.14
N GLU A 773 -15.06 -4.80 -10.29
CA GLU A 773 -14.20 -5.22 -9.19
C GLU A 773 -13.59 -4.04 -8.42
N ARG A 774 -13.43 -2.88 -9.05
CA ARG A 774 -12.96 -1.62 -8.45
C ARG A 774 -14.08 -0.77 -7.84
N GLY A 775 -15.33 -1.22 -7.91
CA GLY A 775 -16.47 -0.42 -7.45
C GLY A 775 -16.89 0.71 -8.40
N ALA A 776 -16.21 0.90 -9.53
CA ALA A 776 -16.51 1.91 -10.54
C ALA A 776 -17.74 1.52 -11.40
N ARG A 777 -18.88 1.32 -10.73
CA ARG A 777 -20.06 0.72 -11.36
C ARG A 777 -20.65 1.57 -12.47
N VAL A 778 -20.73 2.89 -12.27
CA VAL A 778 -21.24 3.82 -13.29
C VAL A 778 -20.37 3.76 -14.56
N ASN A 779 -19.05 3.75 -14.39
CA ASN A 779 -18.10 3.63 -15.51
C ASN A 779 -18.26 2.27 -16.22
N ALA A 780 -18.39 1.18 -15.45
CA ALA A 780 -18.61 -0.16 -16.01
C ALA A 780 -19.89 -0.24 -16.87
N LEU A 781 -20.97 0.45 -16.44
CA LEU A 781 -22.22 0.53 -17.19
C LEU A 781 -22.06 1.41 -18.45
N GLY A 782 -21.32 2.51 -18.34
CA GLY A 782 -21.00 3.40 -19.47
C GLY A 782 -20.22 2.69 -20.59
N GLU A 783 -19.30 1.78 -20.26
CA GLU A 783 -18.54 1.02 -21.26
C GLU A 783 -19.41 0.08 -22.10
N THR A 784 -20.66 -0.17 -21.72
CA THR A 784 -21.61 -0.93 -22.56
C THR A 784 -21.96 -0.23 -23.85
N MET A 785 -21.84 1.11 -23.96
CA MET A 785 -22.08 1.90 -25.17
C MET A 785 -21.19 1.45 -26.33
N GLY A 786 -19.89 1.39 -26.09
CA GLY A 786 -18.92 0.99 -27.12
C GLY A 786 -19.16 -0.46 -27.58
N ARG A 787 -19.54 -1.34 -26.66
CA ARG A 787 -19.86 -2.72 -26.99
C ARG A 787 -21.17 -2.80 -27.78
N ALA A 788 -22.21 -2.08 -27.40
CA ALA A 788 -23.49 -2.03 -28.11
C ALA A 788 -23.31 -1.54 -29.55
N TRP A 789 -22.45 -0.56 -29.77
CA TRP A 789 -22.12 -0.01 -31.11
C TRP A 789 -21.65 -1.10 -32.05
N PHE A 790 -20.64 -1.91 -31.68
CA PHE A 790 -20.18 -2.94 -32.62
C PHE A 790 -21.11 -4.16 -32.71
N GLU A 791 -21.86 -4.52 -31.66
CA GLU A 791 -22.89 -5.56 -31.73
C GLU A 791 -24.00 -5.15 -32.75
N MET A 792 -24.41 -3.88 -32.74
CA MET A 792 -25.33 -3.32 -33.73
C MET A 792 -24.77 -3.41 -35.14
N LEU A 793 -23.52 -2.98 -35.38
CA LEU A 793 -22.89 -3.02 -36.69
C LEU A 793 -22.67 -4.46 -37.19
N SER A 794 -22.39 -5.40 -36.34
CA SER A 794 -22.27 -6.83 -36.67
C SER A 794 -23.62 -7.54 -36.90
N GLY A 795 -24.74 -6.87 -36.59
CA GLY A 795 -26.10 -7.41 -36.74
C GLY A 795 -26.59 -8.25 -35.59
N GLU A 796 -25.88 -8.26 -34.46
CA GLU A 796 -26.20 -9.02 -33.24
C GLU A 796 -27.06 -8.18 -32.27
N LEU A 797 -28.22 -7.69 -32.75
CA LEU A 797 -29.07 -6.73 -32.07
C LEU A 797 -29.52 -7.21 -30.68
N GLU A 798 -29.92 -8.48 -30.54
CA GLU A 798 -30.38 -9.03 -29.24
C GLU A 798 -29.26 -8.97 -28.19
N ARG A 799 -28.00 -9.24 -28.56
CA ARG A 799 -26.86 -9.09 -27.65
C ARG A 799 -26.66 -7.65 -27.21
N GLY A 800 -26.83 -6.70 -28.13
CA GLY A 800 -26.78 -5.28 -27.80
C GLY A 800 -27.87 -4.92 -26.77
N LEU A 801 -29.10 -5.37 -26.98
CA LEU A 801 -30.23 -5.13 -26.09
C LEU A 801 -30.04 -5.75 -24.70
N GLU A 802 -29.52 -7.00 -24.62
CA GLU A 802 -29.20 -7.67 -23.36
C GLU A 802 -28.15 -6.92 -22.52
N LEU A 803 -27.26 -6.16 -23.15
CA LEU A 803 -26.25 -5.36 -22.47
C LEU A 803 -26.79 -4.01 -22.01
N VAL A 804 -27.42 -3.28 -22.91
CA VAL A 804 -27.79 -1.88 -22.69
C VAL A 804 -29.04 -1.74 -21.84
N GLY A 805 -30.04 -2.64 -21.99
CA GLY A 805 -31.29 -2.55 -21.26
C GLY A 805 -31.11 -2.55 -19.74
N PRO A 806 -30.40 -3.54 -19.14
CA PRO A 806 -30.08 -3.52 -17.70
C PRO A 806 -29.24 -2.31 -17.30
N ALA A 807 -28.28 -1.89 -18.12
CA ALA A 807 -27.41 -0.75 -17.81
C ALA A 807 -28.20 0.58 -17.77
N TRP A 808 -29.16 0.76 -18.70
CA TRP A 808 -30.07 1.89 -18.72
C TRP A 808 -30.91 2.03 -17.43
N VAL A 809 -31.45 0.89 -16.95
CA VAL A 809 -32.24 0.86 -15.71
C VAL A 809 -31.37 1.18 -14.49
N GLU A 810 -30.22 0.53 -14.36
CA GLU A 810 -29.34 0.66 -13.21
C GLU A 810 -28.73 2.08 -13.11
N LEU A 811 -28.34 2.70 -14.23
CA LEU A 811 -27.91 4.11 -14.25
C LEU A 811 -29.01 5.06 -13.77
N GLY A 812 -30.28 4.77 -14.10
CA GLY A 812 -31.42 5.50 -13.57
C GLY A 812 -31.56 5.38 -12.05
N GLU A 813 -31.33 4.20 -11.47
CA GLU A 813 -31.33 3.99 -10.03
C GLU A 813 -30.21 4.78 -9.31
N PHE A 814 -29.07 4.96 -9.97
CA PHE A 814 -27.98 5.83 -9.47
C PHE A 814 -28.26 7.33 -9.62
N GLY A 815 -29.30 7.73 -10.36
CA GLY A 815 -29.59 9.15 -10.66
C GLY A 815 -28.59 9.77 -11.64
N GLU A 816 -27.82 8.96 -12.35
CA GLU A 816 -26.84 9.41 -13.33
C GLU A 816 -27.56 9.89 -14.60
N ARG A 817 -27.19 11.06 -15.14
CA ARG A 817 -27.91 11.69 -16.26
C ARG A 817 -27.07 11.77 -17.53
N GLY A 818 -25.78 12.06 -17.42
CA GLY A 818 -24.91 12.31 -18.57
C GLY A 818 -24.66 11.07 -19.43
N VAL A 819 -24.07 10.02 -18.84
CA VAL A 819 -23.82 8.72 -19.49
C VAL A 819 -25.15 8.07 -19.89
N ARG A 820 -26.17 8.19 -19.03
CA ARG A 820 -27.48 7.61 -19.26
C ARG A 820 -28.19 8.21 -20.48
N SER A 821 -28.10 9.53 -20.74
CA SER A 821 -28.73 10.14 -21.90
C SER A 821 -28.18 9.59 -23.22
N THR A 822 -26.87 9.48 -23.36
CA THR A 822 -26.22 8.92 -24.56
C THR A 822 -26.49 7.41 -24.72
N LEU A 823 -26.42 6.65 -23.60
CA LEU A 823 -26.74 5.23 -23.59
C LEU A 823 -28.20 4.97 -23.99
N GLY A 824 -29.13 5.83 -23.52
CA GLY A 824 -30.55 5.80 -23.87
C GLY A 824 -30.80 5.98 -25.37
N ALA A 825 -30.09 6.92 -26.01
CA ALA A 825 -30.21 7.11 -27.44
C ALA A 825 -29.75 5.87 -28.24
N ILE A 826 -28.65 5.23 -27.81
CA ILE A 826 -28.16 3.96 -28.39
C ILE A 826 -29.16 2.82 -28.12
N TYR A 827 -29.74 2.77 -26.94
CA TYR A 827 -30.73 1.76 -26.57
C TYR A 827 -31.99 1.87 -27.43
N ALA A 828 -32.46 3.09 -27.63
CA ALA A 828 -33.59 3.35 -28.49
C ALA A 828 -33.35 2.96 -29.95
N ASP A 829 -32.14 3.20 -30.50
CA ASP A 829 -31.79 2.78 -31.84
C ASP A 829 -31.82 1.23 -31.98
N LEU A 830 -31.23 0.51 -31.02
CA LEU A 830 -31.29 -0.94 -30.96
C LEU A 830 -32.73 -1.47 -30.89
N LEU A 831 -33.60 -0.85 -30.07
CA LEU A 831 -35.01 -1.20 -29.95
C LEU A 831 -35.78 -0.98 -31.27
N ALA A 832 -35.55 0.18 -31.90
CA ALA A 832 -36.18 0.51 -33.17
C ALA A 832 -35.76 -0.47 -34.30
N ARG A 833 -34.49 -0.82 -34.37
CA ARG A 833 -33.98 -1.84 -35.32
C ARG A 833 -34.50 -3.24 -35.05
N ALA A 834 -34.78 -3.59 -33.80
CA ALA A 834 -35.40 -4.84 -33.41
C ALA A 834 -36.94 -4.84 -33.58
N GLY A 835 -37.54 -3.76 -34.08
CA GLY A 835 -38.97 -3.60 -34.30
C GLY A 835 -39.78 -3.25 -33.04
N ARG A 836 -39.15 -2.96 -31.90
CA ARG A 836 -39.75 -2.56 -30.62
C ARG A 836 -39.91 -1.04 -30.54
N VAL A 837 -40.66 -0.50 -31.52
CA VAL A 837 -40.67 0.95 -31.85
C VAL A 837 -41.34 1.77 -30.74
N ASP A 838 -42.37 1.28 -30.11
CA ASP A 838 -43.08 2.01 -29.04
C ASP A 838 -42.21 2.09 -27.76
N GLU A 839 -41.38 1.09 -27.50
CA GLU A 839 -40.41 1.11 -26.41
C GLU A 839 -39.27 2.05 -26.72
N ALA A 840 -38.79 2.09 -27.98
CA ALA A 840 -37.79 3.05 -28.42
C ALA A 840 -38.22 4.51 -28.20
N ASP A 841 -39.47 4.83 -28.59
CA ASP A 841 -40.00 6.18 -28.41
C ASP A 841 -40.12 6.54 -26.92
N SER A 842 -40.54 5.62 -26.05
CA SER A 842 -40.60 5.87 -24.61
C SER A 842 -39.23 6.16 -24.00
N VAL A 843 -38.19 5.47 -24.46
CA VAL A 843 -36.79 5.73 -24.04
C VAL A 843 -36.33 7.11 -24.56
N LEU A 844 -36.68 7.48 -25.79
CA LEU A 844 -36.30 8.77 -26.38
C LEU A 844 -36.96 9.97 -25.69
N ASP A 845 -38.23 9.80 -25.27
CA ASP A 845 -38.94 10.82 -24.47
C ASP A 845 -38.19 11.08 -23.13
N GLU A 846 -37.73 10.02 -22.48
CA GLU A 846 -36.93 10.13 -21.27
C GLU A 846 -35.54 10.73 -21.52
N VAL A 847 -34.88 10.38 -22.66
CA VAL A 847 -33.61 11.00 -23.09
C VAL A 847 -33.75 12.52 -23.26
N ASP A 848 -34.87 13.01 -23.84
CA ASP A 848 -35.13 14.46 -23.96
C ASP A 848 -35.26 15.15 -22.60
N GLU A 849 -35.78 14.46 -21.58
CA GLU A 849 -35.93 15.01 -20.22
C GLU A 849 -34.59 15.11 -19.45
N ILE A 850 -33.67 14.19 -19.71
CA ILE A 850 -32.42 14.09 -18.95
C ILE A 850 -31.21 14.64 -19.69
N GLY A 851 -31.23 14.71 -21.05
CA GLY A 851 -30.09 15.14 -21.88
C GLY A 851 -29.82 16.64 -21.75
N ALA A 852 -28.56 17.04 -21.94
CA ALA A 852 -28.20 18.45 -22.04
C ALA A 852 -28.52 18.98 -23.46
N ALA A 853 -28.99 20.22 -23.52
CA ALA A 853 -29.47 20.82 -24.79
C ALA A 853 -28.36 21.01 -25.84
N ASP A 854 -27.11 21.02 -25.44
CA ASP A 854 -25.91 21.28 -26.24
C ASP A 854 -25.02 20.01 -26.43
N ASP A 855 -25.48 18.84 -25.94
CA ASP A 855 -24.82 17.55 -26.18
C ASP A 855 -25.11 17.06 -27.60
N PHE A 856 -24.27 17.45 -28.55
CA PHE A 856 -24.43 17.10 -29.96
C PHE A 856 -24.34 15.59 -30.21
N LEU A 857 -23.60 14.83 -29.41
CA LEU A 857 -23.46 13.38 -29.56
C LEU A 857 -24.80 12.69 -29.25
N THR A 858 -25.37 12.96 -28.09
CA THR A 858 -26.69 12.44 -27.72
C THR A 858 -27.79 12.94 -28.68
N ALA A 859 -27.77 14.21 -29.06
CA ALA A 859 -28.76 14.80 -29.96
C ALA A 859 -28.76 14.14 -31.36
N SER A 860 -27.56 13.95 -31.96
CA SER A 860 -27.46 13.27 -33.25
C SER A 860 -27.87 11.81 -33.21
N GLN A 861 -27.49 11.07 -32.16
CA GLN A 861 -27.86 9.67 -31.95
C GLN A 861 -29.39 9.50 -31.72
N ALA A 862 -29.98 10.39 -30.91
CA ALA A 862 -31.42 10.38 -30.67
C ALA A 862 -32.23 10.72 -31.95
N ALA A 863 -31.75 11.66 -32.77
CA ALA A 863 -32.36 11.97 -34.05
C ALA A 863 -32.28 10.78 -35.05
N GLY A 864 -31.15 10.09 -35.08
CA GLY A 864 -30.96 8.84 -35.86
C GLY A 864 -31.91 7.73 -35.40
N ALA A 865 -31.98 7.48 -34.09
CA ALA A 865 -32.89 6.49 -33.53
C ALA A 865 -34.37 6.79 -33.83
N ARG A 866 -34.78 8.08 -33.79
CA ARG A 866 -36.13 8.49 -34.23
C ARG A 866 -36.33 8.28 -35.72
N ALA A 867 -35.31 8.48 -36.56
CA ALA A 867 -35.39 8.24 -37.98
C ALA A 867 -35.62 6.73 -38.28
N ILE A 868 -34.90 5.85 -37.62
CA ILE A 868 -35.08 4.40 -37.70
C ILE A 868 -36.48 4.02 -37.18
N SER A 869 -36.97 4.58 -36.07
CA SER A 869 -38.30 4.39 -35.52
C SER A 869 -39.42 4.76 -36.56
N ALA A 870 -39.28 5.96 -37.13
CA ALA A 870 -40.24 6.44 -38.12
C ALA A 870 -40.19 5.58 -39.41
N SER A 871 -39.00 5.16 -39.85
CA SER A 871 -38.84 4.27 -40.99
C SER A 871 -39.50 2.90 -40.78
N ALA A 872 -39.35 2.34 -39.57
CA ALA A 872 -39.97 1.07 -39.21
C ALA A 872 -41.52 1.12 -39.17
N ARG A 873 -42.10 2.31 -38.89
CA ARG A 873 -43.52 2.59 -39.00
C ARG A 873 -44.01 2.84 -40.43
N GLY A 874 -43.13 2.97 -41.39
CA GLY A 874 -43.44 3.32 -42.76
C GLY A 874 -43.68 4.83 -43.00
N ASP A 875 -43.38 5.69 -42.05
CA ASP A 875 -43.39 7.15 -42.18
C ASP A 875 -42.05 7.63 -42.81
N HIS A 876 -41.88 7.33 -44.09
CA HIS A 876 -40.60 7.57 -44.77
C HIS A 876 -40.27 9.05 -44.91
N ASP A 877 -41.26 9.96 -45.04
CA ASP A 877 -41.01 11.38 -45.17
C ASP A 877 -40.41 11.93 -43.85
N ARG A 878 -41.02 11.57 -42.70
CA ARG A 878 -40.50 11.96 -41.40
C ARG A 878 -39.15 11.31 -41.08
N ALA A 879 -38.98 10.05 -41.44
CA ALA A 879 -37.72 9.33 -41.30
C ALA A 879 -36.56 10.02 -42.04
N MET A 880 -36.78 10.43 -43.30
CA MET A 880 -35.76 11.15 -44.09
C MET A 880 -35.46 12.56 -43.52
N GLU A 881 -36.46 13.26 -42.99
CA GLU A 881 -36.24 14.55 -42.29
C GLU A 881 -35.32 14.37 -41.09
N LEU A 882 -35.64 13.43 -40.17
CA LEU A 882 -34.90 13.16 -38.97
C LEU A 882 -33.47 12.61 -39.26
N ALA A 883 -33.33 11.75 -40.24
CA ALA A 883 -32.01 11.24 -40.63
C ALA A 883 -31.11 12.35 -41.19
N ARG A 884 -31.65 13.31 -41.95
CA ARG A 884 -30.88 14.48 -42.43
C ARG A 884 -30.56 15.44 -41.30
N GLU A 885 -31.41 15.57 -40.31
CA GLU A 885 -31.17 16.32 -39.09
C GLU A 885 -30.01 15.70 -38.30
N ALA A 886 -30.03 14.37 -38.09
CA ALA A 886 -28.96 13.62 -37.43
C ALA A 886 -27.59 13.82 -38.12
N VAL A 887 -27.56 13.71 -39.42
CA VAL A 887 -26.36 14.01 -40.25
C VAL A 887 -25.92 15.47 -40.07
N SER A 888 -26.85 16.43 -40.14
CA SER A 888 -26.50 17.86 -39.98
C SER A 888 -25.88 18.16 -38.61
N ILE A 889 -26.39 17.52 -37.54
CA ILE A 889 -25.82 17.64 -36.20
C ILE A 889 -24.41 16.99 -36.13
N ALA A 890 -24.27 15.77 -36.65
CA ALA A 890 -23.00 15.07 -36.65
C ALA A 890 -21.90 15.77 -37.46
N ASP A 891 -22.26 16.34 -38.64
CA ASP A 891 -21.33 17.06 -39.52
C ASP A 891 -20.93 18.45 -38.98
N ALA A 892 -21.64 18.99 -37.99
CA ALA A 892 -21.22 20.19 -37.26
C ALA A 892 -19.99 19.92 -36.37
N GLY A 893 -19.75 18.67 -35.98
CA GLY A 893 -18.59 18.24 -35.22
C GLY A 893 -17.58 17.47 -36.08
N GLU A 894 -16.41 17.15 -35.49
CA GLU A 894 -15.31 16.42 -36.14
C GLU A 894 -15.23 14.95 -35.71
N TYR A 895 -16.25 14.39 -35.05
CA TYR A 895 -16.27 12.98 -34.64
C TYR A 895 -16.53 12.10 -35.88
N VAL A 896 -15.46 11.59 -36.49
CA VAL A 896 -15.54 10.74 -37.70
C VAL A 896 -16.36 9.48 -37.41
N THR A 897 -16.29 8.92 -36.19
CA THR A 897 -17.10 7.75 -35.82
C THR A 897 -18.60 8.07 -35.85
N GLN A 898 -19.01 9.22 -35.34
CA GLN A 898 -20.43 9.62 -35.35
C GLN A 898 -20.90 10.01 -36.76
N ARG A 899 -20.05 10.69 -37.51
CA ARG A 899 -20.35 11.10 -38.89
C ARG A 899 -20.63 9.92 -39.80
N HIS A 900 -19.70 8.92 -39.85
CA HIS A 900 -19.94 7.76 -40.73
C HIS A 900 -21.16 6.95 -40.32
N ASP A 901 -21.51 6.88 -39.02
CA ASP A 901 -22.71 6.19 -38.55
C ASP A 901 -23.97 6.89 -39.00
N MET A 902 -24.10 8.21 -38.81
CA MET A 902 -25.29 8.98 -39.23
C MET A 902 -25.48 8.99 -40.75
N TRP A 903 -24.39 9.07 -41.51
CA TRP A 903 -24.45 8.92 -42.97
C TRP A 903 -24.86 7.52 -43.42
N MET A 904 -24.44 6.47 -42.70
CA MET A 904 -24.89 5.10 -42.99
C MET A 904 -26.38 4.92 -42.66
N GLU A 905 -26.86 5.46 -41.54
CA GLU A 905 -28.28 5.43 -41.17
C GLU A 905 -29.18 6.19 -42.13
N LEU A 906 -28.73 7.37 -42.60
CA LEU A 906 -29.41 8.08 -43.65
C LEU A 906 -29.53 7.21 -44.93
N GLY A 907 -28.48 6.49 -45.30
CA GLY A 907 -28.51 5.52 -46.38
C GLY A 907 -29.54 4.40 -46.18
N GLU A 908 -29.62 3.84 -44.97
CA GLU A 908 -30.61 2.81 -44.62
C GLU A 908 -32.05 3.34 -44.73
N VAL A 909 -32.33 4.53 -44.20
CA VAL A 909 -33.63 5.20 -44.27
C VAL A 909 -34.02 5.52 -45.71
N LEU A 910 -33.12 6.06 -46.52
CA LEU A 910 -33.34 6.35 -47.93
C LEU A 910 -33.60 5.10 -48.74
N LEU A 911 -32.91 4.00 -48.42
CA LEU A 911 -33.11 2.71 -49.06
C LEU A 911 -34.52 2.15 -48.74
N ALA A 912 -34.95 2.20 -47.49
CA ALA A 912 -36.28 1.80 -47.04
C ALA A 912 -37.41 2.65 -47.70
N ALA A 913 -37.11 3.94 -47.94
CA ALA A 913 -38.03 4.87 -48.64
C ALA A 913 -37.99 4.68 -50.20
N GLY A 914 -37.27 3.74 -50.75
CA GLY A 914 -37.16 3.51 -52.20
C GLY A 914 -36.31 4.53 -52.94
N ARG A 915 -35.53 5.35 -52.26
CA ARG A 915 -34.65 6.41 -52.80
C ARG A 915 -33.25 5.86 -53.10
N GLY A 916 -33.13 4.76 -53.85
CA GLY A 916 -31.89 4.00 -54.06
C GLY A 916 -30.70 4.84 -54.57
N GLY A 917 -30.89 5.84 -55.41
CA GLY A 917 -29.82 6.72 -55.89
C GLY A 917 -29.19 7.55 -54.81
N GLU A 918 -30.01 8.21 -53.96
CA GLU A 918 -29.57 9.01 -52.81
C GLU A 918 -28.99 8.14 -51.67
N ALA A 919 -29.52 6.92 -51.51
CA ALA A 919 -28.98 5.95 -50.58
C ALA A 919 -27.54 5.54 -50.95
N LEU A 920 -27.28 5.31 -52.25
CA LEU A 920 -25.91 5.03 -52.74
C LEU A 920 -24.94 6.19 -52.47
N GLU A 921 -25.36 7.44 -52.65
CA GLU A 921 -24.54 8.62 -52.33
C GLU A 921 -24.24 8.68 -50.82
N ALA A 922 -25.24 8.49 -49.96
CA ALA A 922 -25.07 8.46 -48.50
C ALA A 922 -24.12 7.34 -48.05
N PHE A 923 -24.29 6.12 -48.55
CA PHE A 923 -23.39 5.00 -48.26
C PHE A 923 -21.95 5.21 -48.79
N ALA A 924 -21.80 5.85 -49.98
CA ALA A 924 -20.47 6.18 -50.48
C ALA A 924 -19.74 7.15 -49.57
N HIS A 925 -20.43 8.17 -49.03
CA HIS A 925 -19.84 9.13 -48.12
C HIS A 925 -19.50 8.49 -46.75
N ALA A 926 -20.41 7.71 -46.19
CA ALA A 926 -20.12 6.93 -44.97
C ALA A 926 -18.92 6.01 -45.12
N ARG A 927 -18.83 5.35 -46.29
CA ARG A 927 -17.73 4.42 -46.63
C ARG A 927 -16.37 5.16 -46.75
N GLU A 928 -16.35 6.34 -47.35
CA GLU A 928 -15.14 7.17 -47.46
C GLU A 928 -14.62 7.55 -46.05
N LEU A 929 -15.48 8.10 -45.20
CA LEU A 929 -15.12 8.44 -43.82
C LEU A 929 -14.60 7.21 -43.05
N ALA A 930 -15.29 6.08 -43.15
CA ALA A 930 -14.92 4.84 -42.48
C ALA A 930 -13.61 4.25 -43.01
N ALA A 931 -13.36 4.33 -44.31
CA ALA A 931 -12.14 3.81 -44.96
C ALA A 931 -10.91 4.64 -44.56
N ASP A 932 -11.03 5.96 -44.52
CA ASP A 932 -9.94 6.86 -44.13
C ASP A 932 -9.49 6.61 -42.68
N LYS A 933 -10.43 6.36 -41.79
CA LYS A 933 -10.13 5.97 -40.38
C LYS A 933 -9.70 4.50 -40.27
N GLY A 934 -10.01 3.65 -41.27
CA GLY A 934 -9.77 2.21 -41.22
C GLY A 934 -10.86 1.43 -40.43
N THR A 935 -12.10 1.96 -40.35
CA THR A 935 -13.26 1.32 -39.71
C THR A 935 -13.86 0.25 -40.61
N LYS A 936 -13.17 -0.89 -40.70
CA LYS A 936 -13.57 -2.01 -41.56
C LYS A 936 -14.98 -2.51 -41.25
N LEU A 937 -15.39 -2.53 -40.02
CA LEU A 937 -16.71 -3.01 -39.58
C LEU A 937 -17.87 -2.22 -40.23
N VAL A 938 -17.73 -0.88 -40.35
CA VAL A 938 -18.72 -0.03 -41.04
C VAL A 938 -18.71 -0.29 -42.56
N VAL A 939 -17.53 -0.45 -43.18
CA VAL A 939 -17.41 -0.77 -44.59
C VAL A 939 -18.08 -2.13 -44.92
N ASP A 940 -17.80 -3.15 -44.11
CA ASP A 940 -18.40 -4.49 -44.25
C ASP A 940 -19.95 -4.46 -44.08
N ARG A 941 -20.46 -3.62 -43.18
CA ARG A 941 -21.89 -3.41 -42.97
C ARG A 941 -22.55 -2.76 -44.17
N ILE A 942 -21.97 -1.70 -44.72
CA ILE A 942 -22.48 -1.02 -45.92
C ILE A 942 -22.49 -1.98 -47.12
N ASP A 943 -21.42 -2.73 -47.35
CA ASP A 943 -21.35 -3.72 -48.42
C ASP A 943 -22.45 -4.80 -48.25
N ALA A 944 -22.75 -5.24 -47.02
CA ALA A 944 -23.84 -6.17 -46.74
C ALA A 944 -25.23 -5.57 -47.02
N LEU A 945 -25.45 -4.29 -46.69
CA LEU A 945 -26.71 -3.58 -46.99
C LEU A 945 -26.90 -3.41 -48.50
N LEU A 946 -25.88 -3.02 -49.23
CA LEU A 946 -25.91 -2.89 -50.70
C LEU A 946 -26.14 -4.25 -51.41
N ALA A 947 -25.54 -5.33 -50.90
CA ALA A 947 -25.76 -6.67 -51.45
C ALA A 947 -27.20 -7.19 -51.27
N LYS A 948 -27.89 -6.76 -50.19
CA LYS A 948 -29.31 -7.06 -49.97
C LYS A 948 -30.26 -6.22 -50.85
N ALA A 949 -29.82 -5.03 -51.23
CA ALA A 949 -30.59 -4.07 -52.03
C ALA A 949 -30.47 -4.28 -53.55
N MET A 950 -29.42 -4.95 -54.01
CA MET A 950 -29.24 -5.30 -55.42
C MET A 950 -29.95 -6.64 -55.71
N PRO A 951 -30.92 -6.70 -56.63
CA PRO A 951 -31.67 -7.92 -56.93
C PRO A 951 -30.86 -9.04 -57.56
#